data_8c2e4c95e737932eb6944f468c66212d
#
_entry.id   8c2e4c95e737932eb6944f468c66212d
#
_cell.length_a   1.000
_cell.length_b   1.000
_cell.length_c   1.000
_cell.angle_alpha   90.00
_cell.angle_beta   90.00
_cell.angle_gamma   90.00
#
_symmetry.space_group_name_H-M   'P 1'
#
loop_
_entity.id
_entity.type
_entity.pdbx_description
1 polymer ?
#
loop_
_entity_poly.entity_id
_entity_poly.type
_entity_poly.pdbx_seq_one_letter_code
_entity_poly.pdbx_strand_id
1 'polypeptide(L)'
;MNFKGNGVFAMMEIHTKDSLFNEYQPSLKNIKVVKRDGRHTAFDDQKIYDALIKAETKIKGSVDPLAHERIQSIVERVDAEISERFTSDIKIYEIQNIVEHTLLEHNEYELAEEYINYRTRRDFQRSKATDINFTIGKLINKDQTVVNENANKDSDVFNTQRDLTAGIVGKSIGLKMLPPHVANAHQKGDIHYHDLDYHPYTPMTNCCLIDFKGMLNNGFKIGNAEVESPKSIQTATAQISQIIANVASSQYGGCSADRTDELLAPFARLNYAKHLKDAEEWIDDPEKQKAFAKQKTRKDIYDAMQSLEYEINTLFTSNGQTPFTSLGFGLGTDWFEREIQKAILQIRIEGLGSEKRTAIFPKLIFTLRRGTNLEPTDPNYDIKELALECATKRMYPDILNYDKLIELTGSFKVPMGCRSFLQGWKNEQGEEVNAGRMNLGVVTLNLPRIALESGGNKEKFWSLLEERLQIAKDALVFRIDRCKEATPANAPILYQYGAFGKRLKRTDAVNELFKNKRATISLGYIGLYEVASVFYGGEWEDNPEAKDFTIDIMKDLKEHADAWGNEYGYHFSVYSTPSESLTDRFCRLDTERFGIVENITDKDYYTNSFHYDVRKNPTPFEKLDFEKDYPKYCSGGFIHYCEYPVLQQNPKSLEAVWDYGYDRIAYLGTNTPIDHCYECGFEGDFKPTKRGFECPQCGNHDPKSCDVVKRTCGYLGNPQARPMVHGRHEEIASRVKHM
;
A
#
# COMPACT_ATOMS: atom_id res chain seq x y z
N MET A 1 8.15 -36.57 -87.75
CA MET A 1 8.41 -35.78 -88.95
C MET A 1 9.24 -34.60 -88.57
N ASN A 2 10.55 -34.70 -88.75
CA ASN A 2 11.47 -33.95 -89.60
C ASN A 2 10.98 -32.52 -90.02
N PHE A 3 11.72 -31.46 -89.70
CA PHE A 3 12.81 -30.87 -90.47
C PHE A 3 13.46 -29.73 -89.64
N LYS A 4 14.67 -29.76 -89.42
CA LYS A 4 15.91 -29.04 -89.71
C LYS A 4 15.74 -27.70 -90.44
N GLY A 5 16.45 -26.69 -90.03
CA GLY A 5 16.82 -25.53 -90.83
C GLY A 5 17.76 -24.59 -90.10
N ASN A 6 19.01 -24.68 -90.47
CA ASN A 6 20.14 -23.79 -90.13
C ASN A 6 20.00 -22.35 -90.69
N GLY A 7 20.70 -21.42 -90.01
CA GLY A 7 21.10 -20.19 -90.73
C GLY A 7 21.59 -19.08 -89.81
N VAL A 8 22.85 -19.08 -89.53
CA VAL A 8 23.92 -18.15 -89.91
C VAL A 8 23.87 -16.71 -89.30
N PHE A 9 24.99 -16.43 -88.60
CA PHE A 9 25.56 -15.19 -88.14
C PHE A 9 25.28 -13.94 -88.98
N ALA A 10 24.98 -12.84 -88.29
CA ALA A 10 25.46 -11.52 -88.70
C ALA A 10 25.78 -10.68 -87.45
N MET A 11 27.03 -10.47 -87.20
CA MET A 11 27.52 -9.36 -86.37
C MET A 11 27.08 -8.05 -87.01
N MET A 12 26.54 -7.17 -86.18
CA MET A 12 26.46 -5.76 -86.54
C MET A 12 26.90 -4.95 -85.32
N GLU A 13 28.12 -4.45 -85.40
CA GLU A 13 28.62 -3.36 -84.58
C GLU A 13 27.67 -2.15 -84.74
N ILE A 14 27.15 -1.66 -83.70
CA ILE A 14 26.57 -0.31 -83.69
C ILE A 14 27.30 0.51 -82.65
N HIS A 15 27.86 1.59 -83.16
CA HIS A 15 28.60 2.63 -82.49
C HIS A 15 27.95 3.19 -81.25
N THR A 16 28.79 3.42 -80.25
CA THR A 16 28.68 4.41 -79.17
C THR A 16 27.94 5.68 -79.61
N LYS A 17 26.89 5.98 -78.89
CA LYS A 17 26.48 7.35 -78.61
C LYS A 17 26.56 7.56 -77.11
N ASP A 18 27.68 8.13 -76.73
CA ASP A 18 27.74 8.90 -75.49
C ASP A 18 26.62 9.96 -75.51
N SER A 19 26.00 10.04 -74.40
CA SER A 19 25.68 11.27 -73.66
C SER A 19 24.25 11.33 -73.09
N LEU A 20 24.21 11.84 -71.89
CA LEU A 20 23.08 12.49 -71.22
C LEU A 20 22.07 11.60 -70.49
N PHE A 21 22.55 10.83 -69.54
CA PHE A 21 21.90 10.69 -68.22
C PHE A 21 22.98 10.55 -67.17
N ASN A 22 23.43 11.68 -66.64
CA ASN A 22 24.09 11.74 -65.36
C ASN A 22 22.98 11.39 -64.33
N GLU A 23 22.80 10.11 -64.01
CA GLU A 23 22.03 9.70 -62.86
C GLU A 23 22.79 10.25 -61.65
N TYR A 24 22.16 11.26 -61.05
CA TYR A 24 22.54 11.82 -59.77
C TYR A 24 22.33 10.73 -58.74
N GLN A 25 23.37 9.89 -58.50
CA GLN A 25 23.41 9.01 -57.36
C GLN A 25 23.57 9.90 -56.13
N PRO A 26 22.58 9.98 -55.24
CA PRO A 26 22.78 10.77 -54.00
C PRO A 26 23.88 10.12 -53.20
N SER A 27 24.95 10.84 -53.01
CA SER A 27 26.05 10.41 -52.18
C SER A 27 25.53 10.26 -50.73
N LEU A 28 25.70 9.11 -50.09
CA LEU A 28 25.41 8.83 -48.65
C LEU A 28 25.90 9.94 -47.74
N LYS A 29 26.96 10.67 -48.17
CA LYS A 29 27.53 11.82 -47.45
C LYS A 29 26.55 12.98 -47.26
N ASN A 30 25.48 13.06 -48.07
CA ASN A 30 24.45 14.10 -47.95
C ASN A 30 23.28 13.70 -47.07
N ILE A 31 23.18 12.42 -46.67
CA ILE A 31 22.10 11.91 -45.85
C ILE A 31 22.35 12.23 -44.37
N LYS A 32 21.39 12.87 -43.70
CA LYS A 32 21.44 13.12 -42.25
C LYS A 32 20.50 12.18 -41.57
N VAL A 33 21.01 11.56 -40.48
CA VAL A 33 20.22 10.72 -39.62
C VAL A 33 19.52 11.57 -38.57
N VAL A 34 18.19 11.56 -38.60
CA VAL A 34 17.35 12.18 -37.58
C VAL A 34 17.25 11.21 -36.41
N LYS A 35 17.88 11.54 -35.30
CA LYS A 35 17.80 10.78 -34.07
C LYS A 35 16.42 10.96 -33.41
N ARG A 36 16.04 10.05 -32.49
CA ARG A 36 14.76 10.10 -31.78
C ARG A 36 14.53 11.37 -30.95
N ASP A 37 15.61 12.02 -30.53
CA ASP A 37 15.60 13.32 -29.82
C ASP A 37 15.57 14.55 -30.75
N GLY A 38 15.38 14.33 -32.06
CA GLY A 38 15.31 15.37 -33.08
C GLY A 38 16.66 15.89 -33.58
N ARG A 39 17.80 15.45 -33.02
CA ARG A 39 19.12 15.86 -33.47
C ARG A 39 19.49 15.22 -34.81
N HIS A 40 20.13 15.98 -35.66
CA HIS A 40 20.66 15.51 -36.94
C HIS A 40 22.15 15.15 -36.81
N THR A 41 22.54 13.99 -37.34
CA THR A 41 23.93 13.54 -37.43
C THR A 41 24.21 13.01 -38.82
N ALA A 42 25.47 13.07 -39.28
CA ALA A 42 25.83 12.44 -40.55
C ALA A 42 25.53 10.93 -40.52
N PHE A 43 25.16 10.38 -41.67
CA PHE A 43 25.02 8.92 -41.84
C PHE A 43 26.43 8.29 -41.69
N ASP A 44 26.47 7.11 -41.04
CA ASP A 44 27.71 6.41 -40.70
C ASP A 44 27.39 4.89 -40.72
N ASP A 45 27.76 4.24 -41.82
CA ASP A 45 27.59 2.81 -42.10
C ASP A 45 28.39 1.93 -41.16
N GLN A 46 29.54 2.44 -40.65
CA GLN A 46 30.35 1.70 -39.68
C GLN A 46 29.57 1.35 -38.41
N LYS A 47 28.57 2.14 -38.03
CA LYS A 47 27.71 1.84 -36.89
C LYS A 47 26.79 0.66 -37.14
N ILE A 48 26.35 0.45 -38.38
CA ILE A 48 25.58 -0.72 -38.78
C ILE A 48 26.50 -1.95 -38.74
N TYR A 49 27.65 -1.85 -39.33
CA TYR A 49 28.69 -2.89 -39.32
C TYR A 49 29.01 -3.34 -37.90
N ASP A 50 29.37 -2.39 -37.02
CA ASP A 50 29.73 -2.67 -35.63
C ASP A 50 28.59 -3.34 -34.84
N ALA A 51 27.35 -2.97 -35.16
CA ALA A 51 26.17 -3.59 -34.52
C ALA A 51 25.96 -5.05 -34.95
N LEU A 52 26.16 -5.33 -36.25
CA LEU A 52 26.07 -6.69 -36.78
C LEU A 52 27.23 -7.59 -36.31
N ILE A 53 28.47 -7.07 -36.26
CA ILE A 53 29.61 -7.78 -35.67
C ILE A 53 29.35 -8.15 -34.21
N LYS A 54 28.80 -7.25 -33.42
CA LYS A 54 28.42 -7.57 -32.02
C LYS A 54 27.36 -8.66 -31.91
N ALA A 55 26.38 -8.64 -32.81
CA ALA A 55 25.38 -9.67 -32.87
C ALA A 55 25.97 -11.05 -33.24
N GLU A 56 26.83 -11.10 -34.30
CA GLU A 56 27.52 -12.31 -34.73
C GLU A 56 28.46 -12.88 -33.65
N THR A 57 29.24 -12.00 -32.97
CA THR A 57 30.07 -12.38 -31.84
C THR A 57 29.27 -13.05 -30.73
N LYS A 58 28.06 -12.57 -30.47
CA LYS A 58 27.22 -13.13 -29.43
C LYS A 58 26.63 -14.48 -29.80
N ILE A 59 26.37 -14.72 -31.09
CA ILE A 59 25.86 -16.01 -31.60
C ILE A 59 26.97 -17.06 -31.59
N LYS A 60 28.15 -16.71 -32.12
CA LYS A 60 29.23 -17.69 -32.42
C LYS A 60 30.41 -17.62 -31.46
N GLY A 61 30.46 -16.68 -30.53
CA GLY A 61 31.58 -16.48 -29.61
C GLY A 61 32.80 -15.76 -30.22
N SER A 62 32.96 -15.79 -31.53
CA SER A 62 34.00 -15.09 -32.31
C SER A 62 33.56 -14.83 -33.73
N VAL A 63 34.14 -13.88 -34.40
CA VAL A 63 33.89 -13.56 -35.81
C VAL A 63 35.10 -13.97 -36.65
N ASP A 64 34.90 -14.84 -37.62
CA ASP A 64 35.92 -15.26 -38.56
C ASP A 64 36.00 -14.32 -39.77
N PRO A 65 37.07 -14.39 -40.62
CA PRO A 65 37.22 -13.52 -41.80
C PRO A 65 36.03 -13.65 -42.79
N LEU A 66 35.42 -14.84 -42.96
CA LEU A 66 34.27 -15.02 -43.85
C LEU A 66 33.03 -14.34 -43.33
N ALA A 67 32.84 -14.30 -42.00
CA ALA A 67 31.75 -13.56 -41.37
C ALA A 67 31.96 -12.04 -41.53
N HIS A 68 33.17 -11.53 -41.47
CA HIS A 68 33.46 -10.13 -41.76
C HIS A 68 33.09 -9.74 -43.20
N GLU A 69 33.50 -10.55 -44.21
CA GLU A 69 33.13 -10.30 -45.61
C GLU A 69 31.62 -10.37 -45.85
N ARG A 70 30.95 -11.32 -45.24
CA ARG A 70 29.51 -11.49 -45.33
C ARG A 70 28.76 -10.30 -44.72
N ILE A 71 29.13 -9.85 -43.54
CA ILE A 71 28.54 -8.69 -42.87
C ILE A 71 28.80 -7.42 -43.65
N GLN A 72 30.02 -7.27 -44.24
CA GLN A 72 30.33 -6.12 -45.09
C GLN A 72 29.43 -6.07 -46.31
N SER A 73 29.18 -7.21 -46.97
CA SER A 73 28.27 -7.30 -48.12
C SER A 73 26.84 -6.92 -47.75
N ILE A 74 26.37 -7.27 -46.54
CA ILE A 74 25.04 -6.85 -46.02
C ILE A 74 25.00 -5.34 -45.83
N VAL A 75 26.01 -4.73 -45.22
CA VAL A 75 26.09 -3.28 -45.03
C VAL A 75 26.04 -2.54 -46.36
N GLU A 76 26.79 -2.99 -47.37
CA GLU A 76 26.79 -2.41 -48.71
C GLU A 76 25.42 -2.45 -49.38
N ARG A 77 24.62 -3.48 -49.14
CA ARG A 77 23.21 -3.56 -49.63
C ARG A 77 22.27 -2.63 -48.87
N VAL A 78 22.42 -2.52 -47.56
CA VAL A 78 21.70 -1.54 -46.76
C VAL A 78 21.99 -0.13 -47.24
N ASP A 79 23.24 0.17 -47.53
CA ASP A 79 23.67 1.46 -48.06
C ASP A 79 23.10 1.76 -49.45
N ALA A 80 23.05 0.76 -50.33
CA ALA A 80 22.40 0.88 -51.64
C ALA A 80 20.93 1.19 -51.51
N GLU A 81 20.20 0.45 -50.65
CA GLU A 81 18.76 0.64 -50.42
C GLU A 81 18.49 2.03 -49.78
N ILE A 82 19.31 2.49 -48.86
CA ILE A 82 19.19 3.83 -48.26
C ILE A 82 19.44 4.89 -49.32
N SER A 83 20.45 4.75 -50.22
CA SER A 83 20.76 5.68 -51.28
C SER A 83 19.67 5.76 -52.32
N GLU A 84 18.95 4.68 -52.60
CA GLU A 84 17.84 4.60 -53.51
C GLU A 84 16.57 5.30 -52.96
N ARG A 85 16.30 5.10 -51.67
CA ARG A 85 15.05 5.55 -51.06
C ARG A 85 15.10 6.96 -50.46
N PHE A 86 16.28 7.45 -50.10
CA PHE A 86 16.44 8.70 -49.32
C PHE A 86 17.43 9.64 -49.96
N THR A 87 17.04 10.91 -50.09
CA THR A 87 17.87 11.96 -50.73
C THR A 87 18.40 12.99 -49.73
N SER A 88 17.86 13.06 -48.49
CA SER A 88 18.25 14.07 -47.49
C SER A 88 18.26 13.52 -46.07
N ASP A 89 17.12 13.38 -45.44
CA ASP A 89 16.98 12.97 -44.04
C ASP A 89 16.36 11.57 -43.94
N ILE A 90 16.95 10.74 -43.06
CA ILE A 90 16.43 9.42 -42.70
C ILE A 90 16.29 9.30 -41.21
N LYS A 91 15.17 8.77 -40.71
CA LYS A 91 14.99 8.53 -39.29
C LYS A 91 15.68 7.23 -38.88
N ILE A 92 16.24 7.21 -37.66
CA ILE A 92 17.00 6.05 -37.18
C ILE A 92 16.20 4.73 -37.20
N TYR A 93 14.89 4.77 -37.03
CA TYR A 93 14.06 3.56 -37.08
C TYR A 93 13.91 3.04 -38.51
N GLU A 94 13.95 3.92 -39.53
CA GLU A 94 13.91 3.52 -40.95
C GLU A 94 15.18 2.77 -41.35
N ILE A 95 16.36 3.26 -40.92
CA ILE A 95 17.63 2.52 -41.08
C ILE A 95 17.54 1.13 -40.44
N GLN A 96 17.03 1.07 -39.19
CA GLN A 96 16.90 -0.20 -38.48
C GLN A 96 15.98 -1.20 -39.19
N ASN A 97 14.87 -0.72 -39.74
CA ASN A 97 13.95 -1.57 -40.50
C ASN A 97 14.58 -2.06 -41.81
N ILE A 98 15.35 -1.23 -42.50
CA ILE A 98 16.08 -1.63 -43.70
C ILE A 98 17.10 -2.73 -43.35
N VAL A 99 17.90 -2.56 -42.30
CA VAL A 99 18.85 -3.59 -41.84
C VAL A 99 18.15 -4.92 -41.55
N GLU A 100 17.03 -4.90 -40.82
CA GLU A 100 16.25 -6.10 -40.49
C GLU A 100 15.71 -6.79 -41.75
N HIS A 101 15.18 -6.02 -42.70
CA HIS A 101 14.64 -6.51 -43.96
C HIS A 101 15.75 -7.15 -44.82
N THR A 102 16.88 -6.45 -44.95
CA THR A 102 18.04 -6.95 -45.72
C THR A 102 18.58 -8.25 -45.14
N LEU A 103 18.67 -8.39 -43.79
CA LEU A 103 19.08 -9.64 -43.15
C LEU A 103 18.12 -10.81 -43.46
N LEU A 104 16.82 -10.57 -43.38
CA LEU A 104 15.81 -11.60 -43.67
C LEU A 104 15.79 -12.03 -45.14
N GLU A 105 15.93 -11.08 -46.06
CA GLU A 105 15.98 -11.36 -47.50
C GLU A 105 17.20 -12.17 -47.91
N HIS A 106 18.30 -12.06 -47.15
CA HIS A 106 19.54 -12.78 -47.39
C HIS A 106 19.64 -14.07 -46.57
N ASN A 107 18.53 -14.54 -45.97
CA ASN A 107 18.44 -15.76 -45.14
C ASN A 107 19.35 -15.75 -43.90
N GLU A 108 19.72 -14.58 -43.40
CA GLU A 108 20.53 -14.40 -42.20
C GLU A 108 19.64 -14.37 -40.93
N TYR A 109 18.82 -15.41 -40.75
CA TYR A 109 17.77 -15.46 -39.75
C TYR A 109 18.28 -15.35 -38.31
N GLU A 110 19.37 -16.06 -37.96
CA GLU A 110 19.96 -16.04 -36.62
C GLU A 110 20.54 -14.64 -36.29
N LEU A 111 21.19 -14.03 -37.30
CA LEU A 111 21.75 -12.69 -37.16
C LEU A 111 20.66 -11.62 -37.07
N ALA A 112 19.58 -11.77 -37.86
CA ALA A 112 18.42 -10.90 -37.78
C ALA A 112 17.74 -10.99 -36.40
N GLU A 113 17.52 -12.20 -35.88
CA GLU A 113 16.91 -12.42 -34.55
C GLU A 113 17.73 -11.76 -33.44
N GLU A 114 19.06 -11.99 -33.41
CA GLU A 114 19.91 -11.37 -32.38
C GLU A 114 20.01 -9.85 -32.53
N TYR A 115 20.05 -9.32 -33.76
CA TYR A 115 20.03 -7.88 -34.03
C TYR A 115 18.74 -7.22 -33.54
N ILE A 116 17.57 -7.84 -33.84
CA ILE A 116 16.25 -7.40 -33.36
C ILE A 116 16.18 -7.46 -31.83
N ASN A 117 16.66 -8.54 -31.22
CA ASN A 117 16.69 -8.71 -29.78
C ASN A 117 17.61 -7.68 -29.11
N TYR A 118 18.78 -7.41 -29.69
CA TYR A 118 19.70 -6.37 -29.20
C TYR A 118 19.08 -4.96 -29.29
N ARG A 119 18.47 -4.64 -30.42
CA ARG A 119 17.73 -3.39 -30.63
C ARG A 119 16.62 -3.23 -29.62
N THR A 120 15.74 -4.23 -29.48
CA THR A 120 14.61 -4.23 -28.55
C THR A 120 15.07 -4.03 -27.10
N ARG A 121 16.15 -4.71 -26.68
CA ARG A 121 16.73 -4.52 -25.34
C ARG A 121 17.25 -3.10 -25.12
N ARG A 122 17.94 -2.51 -26.11
CA ARG A 122 18.46 -1.14 -26.00
C ARG A 122 17.36 -0.09 -26.01
N ASP A 123 16.34 -0.28 -26.84
CA ASP A 123 15.20 0.63 -26.89
C ASP A 123 14.39 0.58 -25.60
N PHE A 124 14.22 -0.61 -25.05
CA PHE A 124 13.62 -0.82 -23.74
C PHE A 124 14.42 -0.19 -22.59
N GLN A 125 15.78 -0.32 -22.59
CA GLN A 125 16.63 0.32 -21.58
C GLN A 125 16.61 1.86 -21.68
N ARG A 126 16.57 2.41 -22.88
CA ARG A 126 16.53 3.86 -23.11
C ARG A 126 15.18 4.48 -22.79
N SER A 127 14.07 3.85 -23.18
CA SER A 127 12.73 4.34 -22.85
C SER A 127 12.54 4.39 -21.32
N LYS A 128 13.02 3.38 -20.58
CA LYS A 128 12.88 3.34 -19.12
C LYS A 128 13.78 4.32 -18.37
N ALA A 129 15.00 4.55 -18.84
CA ALA A 129 15.84 5.62 -18.28
C ALA A 129 15.18 7.00 -18.51
N THR A 130 14.49 7.17 -19.62
CA THR A 130 13.73 8.39 -19.93
C THR A 130 12.50 8.49 -19.02
N ASP A 131 11.78 7.40 -18.77
CA ASP A 131 10.58 7.37 -17.89
C ASP A 131 10.95 7.65 -16.43
N ILE A 132 12.02 7.04 -15.91
CA ILE A 132 12.53 7.31 -14.56
C ILE A 132 12.93 8.78 -14.44
N ASN A 133 13.73 9.31 -15.37
CA ASN A 133 14.18 10.70 -15.35
C ASN A 133 13.00 11.68 -15.49
N PHE A 134 12.02 11.35 -16.32
CA PHE A 134 10.81 12.15 -16.47
C PHE A 134 10.00 12.18 -15.17
N THR A 135 9.80 11.04 -14.52
CA THR A 135 9.08 10.94 -13.26
C THR A 135 9.82 11.62 -12.10
N ILE A 136 11.17 11.52 -12.05
CA ILE A 136 11.99 12.29 -11.10
C ILE A 136 11.85 13.80 -11.38
N GLY A 137 11.83 14.22 -12.65
CA GLY A 137 11.58 15.60 -13.04
C GLY A 137 10.22 16.10 -12.54
N LYS A 138 9.17 15.29 -12.65
CA LYS A 138 7.85 15.59 -12.06
C LYS A 138 7.93 15.74 -10.55
N LEU A 139 8.62 14.85 -9.84
CA LEU A 139 8.81 14.94 -8.39
C LEU A 139 9.51 16.25 -7.99
N ILE A 140 10.58 16.62 -8.67
CA ILE A 140 11.33 17.86 -8.43
C ILE A 140 10.43 19.10 -8.63
N ASN A 141 9.56 19.06 -9.65
CA ASN A 141 8.62 20.12 -9.96
C ASN A 141 7.33 20.06 -9.11
N LYS A 142 7.26 19.19 -8.11
CA LYS A 142 6.10 19.00 -7.21
C LYS A 142 4.79 18.70 -7.97
N ASP A 143 4.87 17.90 -9.04
CA ASP A 143 3.69 17.45 -9.79
C ASP A 143 2.80 16.59 -8.89
N GLN A 144 1.53 16.99 -8.77
CA GLN A 144 0.54 16.38 -7.88
C GLN A 144 0.35 14.87 -8.14
N THR A 145 0.50 14.44 -9.38
CA THR A 145 0.37 13.01 -9.75
C THR A 145 1.45 12.11 -9.15
N VAL A 146 2.55 12.69 -8.68
CA VAL A 146 3.68 11.95 -8.07
C VAL A 146 3.74 12.17 -6.56
N VAL A 147 3.53 13.41 -6.09
CA VAL A 147 3.67 13.74 -4.67
C VAL A 147 2.46 13.32 -3.82
N ASN A 148 1.27 13.15 -4.44
CA ASN A 148 0.04 12.81 -3.72
C ASN A 148 -0.22 11.31 -3.57
N GLU A 149 0.67 10.47 -4.04
CA GLU A 149 0.49 9.00 -4.02
C GLU A 149 0.38 8.42 -2.61
N ASN A 150 1.02 9.08 -1.64
CA ASN A 150 1.00 8.65 -0.24
C ASN A 150 0.75 9.84 0.69
N ALA A 151 -0.44 9.93 1.26
CA ALA A 151 -0.88 10.99 2.15
C ALA A 151 -0.08 11.10 3.47
N ASN A 152 0.77 10.11 3.80
CA ASN A 152 1.60 10.13 5.00
C ASN A 152 3.04 10.59 4.74
N LYS A 153 3.35 10.96 3.49
CA LYS A 153 4.66 11.45 3.07
C LYS A 153 4.58 12.95 2.75
N ASP A 154 5.24 13.76 3.56
CA ASP A 154 5.39 15.19 3.29
C ASP A 154 6.54 15.41 2.31
N SER A 155 6.22 15.75 1.06
CA SER A 155 7.21 15.93 -0.02
C SER A 155 8.15 17.14 0.16
N ASP A 156 7.91 18.00 1.13
CA ASP A 156 8.80 19.13 1.43
C ASP A 156 9.97 18.74 2.34
N VAL A 157 9.86 17.61 3.04
CA VAL A 157 10.91 17.10 3.93
C VAL A 157 12.00 16.38 3.12
N PHE A 158 13.25 16.72 3.32
CA PHE A 158 14.39 16.15 2.56
C PHE A 158 14.46 14.61 2.60
N ASN A 159 14.20 14.01 3.75
CA ASN A 159 14.15 12.55 3.87
C ASN A 159 13.08 11.94 2.99
N THR A 160 11.90 12.54 2.97
CA THR A 160 10.79 12.12 2.14
C THR A 160 11.08 12.28 0.66
N GLN A 161 11.68 13.39 0.23
CA GLN A 161 12.11 13.59 -1.17
C GLN A 161 13.07 12.50 -1.63
N ARG A 162 14.03 12.13 -0.77
CA ARG A 162 14.97 11.03 -1.05
C ARG A 162 14.27 9.69 -1.18
N ASP A 163 13.34 9.39 -0.28
CA ASP A 163 12.58 8.14 -0.29
C ASP A 163 11.63 8.06 -1.49
N LEU A 164 10.94 9.14 -1.85
CA LEU A 164 10.12 9.21 -3.06
C LEU A 164 10.94 8.97 -4.34
N THR A 165 12.17 9.52 -4.40
CA THR A 165 13.09 9.25 -5.51
C THR A 165 13.48 7.78 -5.56
N ALA A 166 13.81 7.17 -4.41
CA ALA A 166 14.11 5.74 -4.30
C ALA A 166 12.89 4.89 -4.71
N GLY A 167 11.69 5.30 -4.32
CA GLY A 167 10.43 4.63 -4.67
C GLY A 167 10.15 4.61 -6.17
N ILE A 168 10.45 5.70 -6.90
CA ILE A 168 10.33 5.74 -8.38
C ILE A 168 11.24 4.67 -9.02
N VAL A 169 12.47 4.56 -8.54
CA VAL A 169 13.43 3.54 -9.01
C VAL A 169 12.94 2.14 -8.61
N GLY A 170 12.51 1.98 -7.35
CA GLY A 170 11.97 0.74 -6.80
C GLY A 170 10.80 0.18 -7.61
N LYS A 171 9.81 1.02 -7.94
CA LYS A 171 8.67 0.66 -8.82
C LYS A 171 9.11 0.20 -10.19
N SER A 172 10.02 0.95 -10.83
CA SER A 172 10.50 0.61 -12.18
C SER A 172 11.24 -0.73 -12.22
N ILE A 173 12.06 -1.02 -11.20
CA ILE A 173 12.78 -2.29 -11.09
C ILE A 173 11.81 -3.40 -10.65
N GLY A 174 10.97 -3.13 -9.65
CA GLY A 174 10.01 -4.08 -9.10
C GLY A 174 9.08 -4.65 -10.16
N LEU A 175 8.54 -3.82 -11.06
CA LEU A 175 7.72 -4.29 -12.19
C LEU A 175 8.46 -5.28 -13.10
N LYS A 176 9.78 -5.17 -13.23
CA LYS A 176 10.59 -6.10 -14.04
C LYS A 176 10.89 -7.41 -13.31
N MET A 177 10.88 -7.37 -11.99
CA MET A 177 11.11 -8.56 -11.16
C MET A 177 9.85 -9.44 -11.07
N LEU A 178 8.66 -8.85 -11.22
CA LEU A 178 7.41 -9.60 -11.22
C LEU A 178 7.35 -10.60 -12.41
N PRO A 179 6.68 -11.75 -12.25
CA PRO A 179 6.32 -12.59 -13.37
C PRO A 179 5.61 -11.76 -14.46
N PRO A 180 5.89 -11.96 -15.75
CA PRO A 180 5.40 -11.08 -16.82
C PRO A 180 3.87 -10.92 -16.85
N HIS A 181 3.11 -11.98 -16.60
CA HIS A 181 1.65 -11.93 -16.55
C HIS A 181 1.14 -11.13 -15.34
N VAL A 182 1.80 -11.23 -14.19
CA VAL A 182 1.49 -10.43 -12.98
C VAL A 182 1.79 -8.95 -13.22
N ALA A 183 2.95 -8.63 -13.79
CA ALA A 183 3.32 -7.25 -14.13
C ALA A 183 2.32 -6.62 -15.11
N ASN A 184 1.91 -7.36 -16.14
CA ASN A 184 0.92 -6.92 -17.13
C ASN A 184 -0.46 -6.68 -16.49
N ALA A 185 -0.94 -7.62 -15.66
CA ALA A 185 -2.20 -7.49 -14.95
C ALA A 185 -2.21 -6.29 -13.98
N HIS A 186 -1.09 -6.06 -13.25
CA HIS A 186 -0.94 -4.87 -12.43
C HIS A 186 -0.99 -3.57 -13.26
N GLN A 187 -0.24 -3.51 -14.36
CA GLN A 187 -0.19 -2.31 -15.22
C GLN A 187 -1.55 -1.99 -15.85
N LYS A 188 -2.27 -3.02 -16.31
CA LYS A 188 -3.61 -2.87 -16.86
C LYS A 188 -4.67 -2.52 -15.82
N GLY A 189 -4.43 -2.84 -14.54
CA GLY A 189 -5.37 -2.61 -13.44
C GLY A 189 -6.34 -3.76 -13.21
N ASP A 190 -6.03 -4.99 -13.66
CA ASP A 190 -6.78 -6.19 -13.32
C ASP A 190 -6.56 -6.58 -11.86
N ILE A 191 -5.33 -6.35 -11.39
CA ILE A 191 -4.90 -6.49 -9.99
C ILE A 191 -4.09 -5.27 -9.57
N HIS A 192 -3.89 -5.13 -8.26
CA HIS A 192 -2.91 -4.22 -7.68
C HIS A 192 -1.92 -4.98 -6.82
N TYR A 193 -0.67 -5.03 -7.25
CA TYR A 193 0.44 -5.49 -6.43
C TYR A 193 0.88 -4.32 -5.56
N HIS A 194 0.60 -4.40 -4.24
CA HIS A 194 0.85 -3.29 -3.32
C HIS A 194 2.33 -3.03 -3.09
N ASP A 195 2.67 -1.79 -2.78
CA ASP A 195 3.98 -1.35 -2.28
C ASP A 195 5.15 -1.65 -3.24
N LEU A 196 4.93 -1.46 -4.56
CA LEU A 196 5.96 -1.66 -5.58
C LEU A 196 7.17 -0.72 -5.45
N ASP A 197 7.04 0.35 -4.70
CA ASP A 197 8.13 1.26 -4.34
C ASP A 197 9.12 0.62 -3.34
N TYR A 198 8.68 -0.40 -2.61
CA TYR A 198 9.51 -1.18 -1.68
C TYR A 198 9.71 -2.62 -2.14
N HIS A 199 8.65 -3.37 -2.37
CA HIS A 199 8.64 -4.79 -2.69
C HIS A 199 8.21 -5.03 -4.15
N PRO A 200 8.88 -5.84 -4.96
CA PRO A 200 9.90 -6.86 -4.62
C PRO A 200 11.35 -6.36 -4.67
N TYR A 201 11.60 -5.08 -4.94
CA TYR A 201 12.97 -4.54 -4.99
C TYR A 201 13.74 -4.86 -3.70
N THR A 202 13.16 -4.57 -2.54
CA THR A 202 13.64 -5.04 -1.24
C THR A 202 12.71 -6.14 -0.71
N PRO A 203 13.23 -7.21 -0.07
CA PRO A 203 12.43 -8.29 0.48
C PRO A 203 11.82 -7.92 1.85
N MET A 204 11.20 -6.74 1.95
CA MET A 204 10.56 -6.24 3.17
C MET A 204 9.21 -6.90 3.42
N THR A 205 8.85 -7.08 4.69
CA THR A 205 7.49 -7.44 5.15
C THR A 205 6.59 -6.22 5.27
N ASN A 206 5.28 -6.43 5.34
CA ASN A 206 4.29 -5.35 5.42
C ASN A 206 4.07 -4.88 6.86
N CYS A 207 3.14 -5.49 7.58
CA CYS A 207 2.71 -5.09 8.93
C CYS A 207 3.09 -6.11 9.98
N CYS A 208 3.18 -5.68 11.25
CA CYS A 208 3.39 -6.60 12.35
C CYS A 208 2.69 -6.18 13.64
N LEU A 209 2.43 -7.16 14.48
CA LEU A 209 2.08 -6.99 15.88
C LEU A 209 3.36 -7.23 16.68
N ILE A 210 3.95 -6.18 17.23
CA ILE A 210 5.28 -6.24 17.85
C ILE A 210 5.23 -7.01 19.17
N ASP A 211 6.23 -7.86 19.43
CA ASP A 211 6.41 -8.49 20.75
C ASP A 211 7.14 -7.54 21.73
N PHE A 212 6.45 -6.45 22.10
CA PHE A 212 6.99 -5.52 23.09
C PHE A 212 7.29 -6.17 24.44
N LYS A 213 6.44 -7.09 24.89
CA LYS A 213 6.63 -7.78 26.18
C LYS A 213 7.93 -8.58 26.19
N GLY A 214 8.19 -9.35 25.15
CA GLY A 214 9.43 -10.10 25.01
C GLY A 214 10.65 -9.19 24.90
N MET A 215 10.54 -8.08 24.16
CA MET A 215 11.65 -7.12 23.99
C MET A 215 11.96 -6.37 25.28
N LEU A 216 10.97 -5.82 25.96
CA LEU A 216 11.17 -5.06 27.21
C LEU A 216 11.68 -5.94 28.36
N ASN A 217 11.17 -7.18 28.47
CA ASN A 217 11.61 -8.08 29.56
C ASN A 217 13.03 -8.62 29.37
N ASN A 218 13.42 -8.92 28.12
CA ASN A 218 14.70 -9.56 27.81
C ASN A 218 15.78 -8.58 27.31
N GLY A 219 15.45 -7.29 27.22
CA GLY A 219 16.29 -6.32 26.53
C GLY A 219 16.37 -6.56 25.01
N PHE A 220 17.01 -5.67 24.29
CA PHE A 220 17.20 -5.73 22.83
C PHE A 220 18.44 -4.92 22.42
N LYS A 221 18.75 -4.89 21.11
CA LYS A 221 19.85 -4.08 20.58
C LYS A 221 19.36 -3.06 19.57
N ILE A 222 19.95 -1.88 19.58
CA ILE A 222 19.82 -0.87 18.51
C ILE A 222 21.25 -0.44 18.15
N GLY A 223 21.65 -0.73 16.91
CA GLY A 223 23.03 -0.52 16.48
C GLY A 223 24.01 -1.30 17.36
N ASN A 224 24.92 -0.61 18.03
CA ASN A 224 25.90 -1.20 18.94
C ASN A 224 25.48 -1.16 20.42
N ALA A 225 24.34 -0.55 20.74
CA ALA A 225 23.86 -0.39 22.11
C ALA A 225 23.00 -1.57 22.53
N GLU A 226 23.28 -2.13 23.70
CA GLU A 226 22.39 -3.02 24.43
C GLU A 226 21.44 -2.20 25.28
N VAL A 227 20.15 -2.47 25.14
CA VAL A 227 19.08 -1.81 25.89
C VAL A 227 18.53 -2.80 26.90
N GLU A 228 18.71 -2.49 28.18
CA GLU A 228 18.26 -3.32 29.28
C GLU A 228 16.76 -3.17 29.54
N SER A 229 16.18 -4.11 30.29
CA SER A 229 14.81 -4.05 30.78
C SER A 229 14.55 -2.74 31.56
N PRO A 230 13.47 -1.99 31.24
CA PRO A 230 13.19 -0.70 31.87
C PRO A 230 12.80 -0.88 33.35
N LYS A 231 13.13 0.13 34.16
CA LYS A 231 12.85 0.15 35.63
C LYS A 231 11.82 1.21 36.01
N SER A 232 11.16 1.82 35.04
CA SER A 232 10.09 2.79 35.23
C SER A 232 9.20 2.84 33.99
N ILE A 233 7.98 3.34 34.15
CA ILE A 233 7.07 3.52 33.01
C ILE A 233 7.61 4.53 31.99
N GLN A 234 8.30 5.60 32.44
CA GLN A 234 8.91 6.57 31.55
C GLN A 234 9.99 5.95 30.64
N THR A 235 10.85 5.10 31.24
CA THR A 235 11.86 4.37 30.45
C THR A 235 11.20 3.36 29.51
N ALA A 236 10.14 2.68 29.94
CA ALA A 236 9.41 1.72 29.11
C ALA A 236 8.78 2.40 27.87
N THR A 237 8.11 3.56 28.04
CA THR A 237 7.52 4.29 26.92
C THR A 237 8.58 4.84 25.97
N ALA A 238 9.71 5.35 26.47
CA ALA A 238 10.83 5.78 25.63
C ALA A 238 11.42 4.62 24.80
N GLN A 239 11.57 3.44 25.42
CA GLN A 239 12.02 2.24 24.69
C GLN A 239 10.99 1.78 23.64
N ILE A 240 9.68 1.85 23.94
CA ILE A 240 8.61 1.56 22.96
C ILE A 240 8.72 2.47 21.75
N SER A 241 8.91 3.78 21.93
CA SER A 241 9.10 4.74 20.84
C SER A 241 10.31 4.38 19.96
N GLN A 242 11.44 4.00 20.58
CA GLN A 242 12.65 3.55 19.87
C GLN A 242 12.41 2.27 19.08
N ILE A 243 11.70 1.30 19.65
CA ILE A 243 11.34 0.05 18.97
C ILE A 243 10.45 0.37 17.75
N ILE A 244 9.40 1.19 17.94
CA ILE A 244 8.50 1.60 16.85
C ILE A 244 9.26 2.27 15.73
N ALA A 245 10.17 3.21 16.03
CA ALA A 245 10.97 3.90 15.03
C ALA A 245 11.83 2.94 14.18
N ASN A 246 12.45 1.96 14.84
CA ASN A 246 13.30 0.98 14.15
C ASN A 246 12.49 -0.06 13.37
N VAL A 247 11.39 -0.55 13.92
CA VAL A 247 10.48 -1.48 13.24
C VAL A 247 9.86 -0.81 12.00
N ALA A 248 9.29 0.39 12.15
CA ALA A 248 8.69 1.13 11.05
C ALA A 248 9.70 1.58 9.99
N SER A 249 11.00 1.63 10.31
CA SER A 249 12.10 1.85 9.33
C SER A 249 12.54 0.56 8.64
N SER A 250 12.13 -0.61 9.13
CA SER A 250 12.54 -1.93 8.65
C SER A 250 11.46 -2.68 7.89
N GLN A 251 10.26 -2.11 7.80
CA GLN A 251 9.10 -2.60 7.05
C GLN A 251 8.34 -1.40 6.45
N TYR A 252 7.39 -1.63 5.55
CA TYR A 252 6.68 -0.53 4.90
C TYR A 252 5.25 -0.28 5.43
N GLY A 253 4.66 -1.23 6.16
CA GLY A 253 3.31 -1.12 6.72
C GLY A 253 3.28 -0.76 8.21
N GLY A 254 2.13 -1.00 8.83
CA GLY A 254 1.87 -0.62 10.22
C GLY A 254 2.52 -1.53 11.27
N CYS A 255 2.71 -0.97 12.46
CA CYS A 255 3.16 -1.71 13.65
C CYS A 255 2.23 -1.39 14.82
N SER A 256 1.87 -2.43 15.61
CA SER A 256 0.84 -2.30 16.64
C SER A 256 1.28 -2.89 17.97
N ALA A 257 0.79 -2.29 19.05
CA ALA A 257 0.82 -2.83 20.40
C ALA A 257 -0.56 -3.38 20.77
N ASP A 258 -0.65 -4.63 21.20
CA ASP A 258 -1.92 -5.33 21.40
C ASP A 258 -2.66 -4.84 22.66
N ARG A 259 -2.00 -4.82 23.80
CA ARG A 259 -2.57 -4.50 25.12
C ARG A 259 -1.65 -3.54 25.86
N THR A 260 -1.69 -2.27 25.48
CA THR A 260 -0.75 -1.25 25.99
C THR A 260 -0.88 -1.02 27.48
N ASP A 261 -2.08 -1.04 28.03
CA ASP A 261 -2.37 -0.92 29.46
C ASP A 261 -1.73 -2.06 30.29
N GLU A 262 -2.00 -3.32 29.89
CA GLU A 262 -1.42 -4.49 30.54
C GLU A 262 0.11 -4.59 30.34
N LEU A 263 0.61 -4.16 29.18
CA LEU A 263 2.04 -4.12 28.85
C LEU A 263 2.82 -3.17 29.79
N LEU A 264 2.26 -1.99 30.04
CA LEU A 264 2.93 -0.92 30.80
C LEU A 264 2.69 -0.99 32.32
N ALA A 265 1.61 -1.63 32.78
CA ALA A 265 1.27 -1.73 34.20
C ALA A 265 2.39 -2.28 35.10
N PRO A 266 3.18 -3.31 34.70
CA PRO A 266 4.32 -3.77 35.51
C PRO A 266 5.35 -2.67 35.81
N PHE A 267 5.62 -1.80 34.83
CA PHE A 267 6.58 -0.71 34.98
C PHE A 267 6.00 0.44 35.83
N ALA A 268 4.71 0.71 35.74
CA ALA A 268 4.02 1.62 36.64
C ALA A 268 4.03 1.16 38.09
N ARG A 269 3.94 -0.16 38.32
CA ARG A 269 4.11 -0.77 39.68
C ARG A 269 5.49 -0.52 40.25
N LEU A 270 6.54 -0.50 39.43
CA LEU A 270 7.91 -0.15 39.90
C LEU A 270 7.98 1.31 40.34
N ASN A 271 7.35 2.24 39.62
CA ASN A 271 7.24 3.63 40.05
C ASN A 271 6.49 3.75 41.39
N TYR A 272 5.37 3.04 41.55
CA TYR A 272 4.60 3.03 42.79
C TYR A 272 5.44 2.53 43.98
N ALA A 273 6.14 1.41 43.79
CA ALA A 273 7.00 0.85 44.84
C ALA A 273 8.12 1.82 45.26
N LYS A 274 8.71 2.54 44.30
CA LYS A 274 9.69 3.58 44.57
C LYS A 274 9.05 4.73 45.38
N HIS A 275 7.91 5.26 44.93
CA HIS A 275 7.26 6.38 45.63
C HIS A 275 6.72 5.97 47.00
N LEU A 276 6.33 4.74 47.20
CA LEU A 276 5.94 4.24 48.53
C LEU A 276 7.12 4.24 49.46
N LYS A 277 8.28 3.75 49.01
CA LYS A 277 9.52 3.78 49.79
C LYS A 277 9.96 5.20 50.14
N ASP A 278 9.88 6.11 49.14
CA ASP A 278 10.20 7.55 49.39
C ASP A 278 9.22 8.16 50.41
N ALA A 279 7.94 7.75 50.42
CA ALA A 279 6.93 8.25 51.36
C ALA A 279 7.17 7.72 52.78
N GLU A 280 7.66 6.49 52.93
CA GLU A 280 7.99 5.90 54.24
C GLU A 280 9.05 6.69 55.00
N GLU A 281 9.93 7.43 54.28
CA GLU A 281 10.98 8.25 54.89
C GLU A 281 10.44 9.56 55.48
N TRP A 282 9.26 10.04 55.03
CA TRP A 282 8.77 11.41 55.33
C TRP A 282 7.35 11.49 55.88
N ILE A 283 6.60 10.39 55.85
CA ILE A 283 5.19 10.32 56.20
C ILE A 283 4.96 9.19 57.19
N ASP A 284 4.52 9.44 58.39
CA ASP A 284 4.30 8.42 59.42
C ASP A 284 3.02 7.57 59.19
N ASP A 285 2.00 8.14 58.54
CA ASP A 285 0.69 7.52 58.34
C ASP A 285 0.70 6.59 57.10
N PRO A 286 0.52 5.26 57.25
CA PRO A 286 0.54 4.34 56.12
C PRO A 286 -0.52 4.62 55.02
N GLU A 287 -1.70 5.12 55.37
CA GLU A 287 -2.71 5.42 54.36
C GLU A 287 -2.33 6.69 53.57
N LYS A 288 -1.69 7.69 54.19
CA LYS A 288 -1.14 8.83 53.52
C LYS A 288 0.06 8.49 52.65
N GLN A 289 0.92 7.53 53.07
CA GLN A 289 2.02 7.00 52.27
C GLN A 289 1.47 6.40 50.96
N LYS A 290 0.47 5.53 51.04
CA LYS A 290 -0.18 4.92 49.88
C LYS A 290 -0.85 5.97 48.98
N ALA A 291 -1.54 6.95 49.56
CA ALA A 291 -2.18 8.03 48.81
C ALA A 291 -1.15 8.90 48.05
N PHE A 292 -0.03 9.24 48.74
CA PHE A 292 1.08 9.94 48.08
C PHE A 292 1.69 9.15 46.93
N ALA A 293 2.00 7.86 47.16
CA ALA A 293 2.57 6.99 46.15
C ALA A 293 1.63 6.85 44.93
N LYS A 294 0.31 6.69 45.15
CA LYS A 294 -0.68 6.66 44.06
C LYS A 294 -0.73 7.97 43.30
N GLN A 295 -0.73 9.12 43.97
CA GLN A 295 -0.75 10.45 43.32
C GLN A 295 0.49 10.67 42.46
N LYS A 296 1.68 10.33 42.96
CA LYS A 296 2.93 10.46 42.21
C LYS A 296 2.97 9.51 41.01
N THR A 297 2.55 8.26 41.20
CA THR A 297 2.51 7.25 40.11
C THR A 297 1.52 7.66 39.02
N ARG A 298 0.35 8.21 39.39
CA ARG A 298 -0.62 8.73 38.39
C ARG A 298 0.01 9.83 37.53
N LYS A 299 0.77 10.74 38.15
CA LYS A 299 1.51 11.75 37.39
C LYS A 299 2.56 11.15 36.48
N ASP A 300 3.34 10.20 36.98
CA ASP A 300 4.34 9.49 36.17
C ASP A 300 3.72 8.78 34.97
N ILE A 301 2.58 8.10 35.15
CA ILE A 301 1.80 7.47 34.07
C ILE A 301 1.36 8.50 33.04
N TYR A 302 0.76 9.61 33.50
CA TYR A 302 0.31 10.67 32.59
C TYR A 302 1.48 11.23 31.77
N ASP A 303 2.58 11.63 32.42
CA ASP A 303 3.75 12.19 31.76
C ASP A 303 4.39 11.22 30.75
N ALA A 304 4.45 9.93 31.10
CA ALA A 304 4.97 8.88 30.21
C ALA A 304 4.10 8.65 28.98
N MET A 305 2.77 8.61 29.16
CA MET A 305 1.84 8.44 28.05
C MET A 305 1.78 9.68 27.15
N GLN A 306 1.88 10.89 27.75
CA GLN A 306 1.96 12.14 26.98
C GLN A 306 3.22 12.15 26.11
N SER A 307 4.38 11.80 26.67
CA SER A 307 5.62 11.69 25.90
C SER A 307 5.48 10.70 24.75
N LEU A 308 4.91 9.52 25.00
CA LEU A 308 4.71 8.50 23.99
C LEU A 308 3.84 8.99 22.82
N GLU A 309 2.72 9.69 23.12
CA GLU A 309 1.83 10.21 22.08
C GLU A 309 2.54 11.29 21.24
N TYR A 310 3.25 12.22 21.89
CA TYR A 310 4.01 13.26 21.17
C TYR A 310 5.12 12.65 20.30
N GLU A 311 5.90 11.73 20.85
CA GLU A 311 6.99 11.07 20.12
C GLU A 311 6.47 10.36 18.87
N ILE A 312 5.43 9.51 19.00
CA ILE A 312 4.89 8.77 17.85
C ILE A 312 4.33 9.71 16.78
N ASN A 313 3.62 10.78 17.20
CA ASN A 313 2.99 11.70 16.23
C ASN A 313 4.00 12.58 15.51
N THR A 314 5.16 12.85 16.10
CA THR A 314 6.20 13.74 15.54
C THR A 314 7.40 12.99 14.93
N LEU A 315 7.47 11.68 15.11
CA LEU A 315 8.57 10.86 14.64
C LEU A 315 8.51 10.69 13.11
N PHE A 316 9.66 10.85 12.45
CA PHE A 316 9.85 10.46 11.06
C PHE A 316 10.77 9.25 10.97
N THR A 317 10.31 8.20 10.29
CA THR A 317 11.12 7.01 10.01
C THR A 317 12.15 7.27 8.92
N SER A 318 13.09 6.35 8.71
CA SER A 318 14.02 6.41 7.56
C SER A 318 13.30 6.38 6.20
N ASN A 319 12.05 5.89 6.16
CA ASN A 319 11.21 5.85 4.97
C ASN A 319 10.45 7.19 4.74
N GLY A 320 10.80 8.25 5.47
CA GLY A 320 10.25 9.59 5.30
C GLY A 320 8.76 9.73 5.66
N GLN A 321 8.22 8.81 6.47
CA GLN A 321 6.82 8.84 6.91
C GLN A 321 6.70 8.74 8.43
N THR A 322 5.60 9.27 8.98
CA THR A 322 5.22 9.03 10.37
C THR A 322 4.88 7.54 10.54
N PRO A 323 5.32 6.84 11.62
CA PRO A 323 5.01 5.44 11.82
C PRO A 323 3.51 5.19 11.91
N PHE A 324 3.01 4.23 11.13
CA PHE A 324 1.62 3.75 11.23
C PHE A 324 1.47 2.89 12.48
N THR A 325 1.28 3.53 13.62
CA THR A 325 1.24 2.85 14.91
C THR A 325 -0.18 2.80 15.44
N SER A 326 -0.59 1.62 15.93
CA SER A 326 -1.85 1.42 16.65
C SER A 326 -1.58 0.95 18.08
N LEU A 327 -2.29 1.53 19.04
CA LEU A 327 -2.26 1.15 20.45
C LEU A 327 -3.61 0.60 20.87
N GLY A 328 -3.67 -0.71 21.19
CA GLY A 328 -4.85 -1.35 21.76
C GLY A 328 -4.84 -1.29 23.28
N PHE A 329 -6.01 -1.09 23.89
CA PHE A 329 -6.19 -1.03 25.35
C PHE A 329 -7.66 -1.24 25.73
N GLY A 330 -7.97 -1.31 27.03
CA GLY A 330 -9.34 -1.32 27.55
C GLY A 330 -9.73 -2.60 28.29
N LEU A 331 -8.89 -3.63 28.33
CA LEU A 331 -9.22 -4.91 28.99
C LEU A 331 -8.71 -5.02 30.42
N GLY A 332 -7.66 -4.27 30.77
CA GLY A 332 -7.08 -4.27 32.10
C GLY A 332 -8.01 -3.67 33.16
N THR A 333 -8.12 -4.30 34.33
CA THR A 333 -9.06 -3.92 35.39
C THR A 333 -8.40 -3.51 36.69
N ASP A 334 -7.10 -3.71 36.84
CA ASP A 334 -6.40 -3.25 38.02
C ASP A 334 -6.18 -1.73 38.00
N TRP A 335 -5.80 -1.17 39.14
CA TRP A 335 -5.64 0.27 39.29
C TRP A 335 -4.61 0.87 38.31
N PHE A 336 -3.48 0.20 38.06
CA PHE A 336 -2.43 0.69 37.17
C PHE A 336 -2.86 0.67 35.73
N GLU A 337 -3.51 -0.42 35.31
CA GLU A 337 -4.07 -0.57 33.97
C GLU A 337 -5.14 0.48 33.66
N ARG A 338 -6.04 0.70 34.63
CA ARG A 338 -7.08 1.74 34.54
C ARG A 338 -6.50 3.15 34.45
N GLU A 339 -5.46 3.49 35.25
CA GLU A 339 -4.81 4.80 35.19
C GLU A 339 -4.09 5.01 33.84
N ILE A 340 -3.51 3.98 33.24
CA ILE A 340 -2.92 4.05 31.90
C ILE A 340 -4.01 4.28 30.85
N GLN A 341 -5.13 3.56 30.90
CA GLN A 341 -6.27 3.73 29.99
C GLN A 341 -6.82 5.18 30.07
N LYS A 342 -6.98 5.69 31.28
CA LYS A 342 -7.42 7.08 31.52
C LYS A 342 -6.44 8.10 30.96
N ALA A 343 -5.13 7.91 31.18
CA ALA A 343 -4.10 8.79 30.67
C ALA A 343 -4.09 8.84 29.13
N ILE A 344 -4.18 7.69 28.46
CA ILE A 344 -4.27 7.61 26.98
C ILE A 344 -5.45 8.45 26.46
N LEU A 345 -6.62 8.30 27.06
CA LEU A 345 -7.83 9.00 26.61
C LEU A 345 -7.78 10.50 26.94
N GLN A 346 -7.35 10.87 28.14
CA GLN A 346 -7.27 12.27 28.57
C GLN A 346 -6.30 13.08 27.73
N ILE A 347 -5.10 12.54 27.45
CA ILE A 347 -4.10 13.18 26.61
C ILE A 347 -4.63 13.40 25.20
N ARG A 348 -5.31 12.39 24.62
CA ARG A 348 -5.95 12.54 23.31
C ARG A 348 -7.04 13.61 23.31
N ILE A 349 -7.90 13.67 24.33
CA ILE A 349 -8.94 14.69 24.48
C ILE A 349 -8.34 16.09 24.54
N GLU A 350 -7.25 16.27 25.28
CA GLU A 350 -6.56 17.55 25.42
C GLU A 350 -5.93 18.03 24.12
N GLY A 351 -5.42 17.09 23.27
CA GLY A 351 -4.77 17.39 22.01
C GLY A 351 -3.32 17.89 22.16
N LEU A 352 -2.63 18.07 21.03
CA LEU A 352 -1.21 18.36 20.97
C LEU A 352 -0.93 19.86 20.95
N GLY A 353 0.03 20.29 21.80
CA GLY A 353 0.55 21.66 21.84
C GLY A 353 -0.45 22.69 22.34
N SER A 354 -0.08 23.96 22.21
CA SER A 354 -0.91 25.11 22.64
C SER A 354 -2.20 25.25 21.86
N GLU A 355 -2.20 24.82 20.58
CA GLU A 355 -3.37 24.85 19.70
C GLU A 355 -4.27 23.64 19.88
N LYS A 356 -3.86 22.65 20.70
CA LYS A 356 -4.62 21.44 21.01
C LYS A 356 -5.02 20.65 19.76
N ARG A 357 -4.10 20.55 18.79
CA ARG A 357 -4.31 19.83 17.52
C ARG A 357 -4.60 18.37 17.75
N THR A 358 -5.42 17.79 16.87
CA THR A 358 -5.74 16.36 16.92
C THR A 358 -4.54 15.53 16.48
N ALA A 359 -4.08 14.60 17.34
CA ALA A 359 -3.03 13.64 16.98
C ALA A 359 -3.56 12.64 15.96
N ILE A 360 -2.83 12.46 14.85
CA ILE A 360 -3.15 11.47 13.82
C ILE A 360 -2.66 10.08 14.26
N PHE A 361 -1.45 10.01 14.81
CA PHE A 361 -0.84 8.82 15.40
C PHE A 361 -0.45 9.04 16.86
N PRO A 362 -0.44 7.96 17.66
CA PRO A 362 -0.89 6.60 17.37
C PRO A 362 -2.41 6.52 17.15
N LYS A 363 -2.85 5.59 16.33
CA LYS A 363 -4.25 5.19 16.25
C LYS A 363 -4.65 4.52 17.57
N LEU A 364 -5.69 5.00 18.21
CA LEU A 364 -6.21 4.44 19.46
C LEU A 364 -7.31 3.42 19.17
N ILE A 365 -7.24 2.26 19.81
CA ILE A 365 -8.20 1.17 19.65
C ILE A 365 -8.65 0.72 21.03
N PHE A 366 -9.90 1.00 21.37
CA PHE A 366 -10.51 0.66 22.65
C PHE A 366 -11.34 -0.61 22.53
N THR A 367 -11.10 -1.59 23.38
CA THR A 367 -11.78 -2.86 23.37
C THR A 367 -12.97 -2.84 24.31
N LEU A 368 -14.17 -3.07 23.77
CA LEU A 368 -15.38 -3.33 24.55
C LEU A 368 -15.48 -4.81 24.86
N ARG A 369 -15.78 -5.13 26.13
CA ARG A 369 -15.99 -6.50 26.61
C ARG A 369 -17.08 -6.54 27.67
N ARG A 370 -18.00 -7.49 27.52
CA ARG A 370 -19.06 -7.76 28.50
C ARG A 370 -18.45 -8.18 29.85
N GLY A 371 -18.92 -7.61 30.94
CA GLY A 371 -18.40 -7.82 32.30
C GLY A 371 -17.09 -7.06 32.60
N THR A 372 -16.61 -6.21 31.67
CA THR A 372 -15.43 -5.36 31.85
C THR A 372 -15.79 -3.89 31.76
N ASN A 373 -16.40 -3.45 30.64
CA ASN A 373 -16.64 -2.04 30.35
C ASN A 373 -17.85 -1.79 29.44
N LEU A 374 -18.66 -2.81 29.11
CA LEU A 374 -19.79 -2.67 28.18
C LEU A 374 -21.00 -2.07 28.90
N GLU A 375 -21.38 -2.64 30.05
CA GLU A 375 -22.61 -2.32 30.76
C GLU A 375 -22.35 -1.32 31.91
N PRO A 376 -23.34 -0.51 32.32
CA PRO A 376 -23.18 0.47 33.43
C PRO A 376 -22.72 -0.11 34.77
N THR A 377 -22.93 -1.41 34.97
CA THR A 377 -22.51 -2.13 36.19
C THR A 377 -21.08 -2.68 36.12
N ASP A 378 -20.43 -2.60 34.96
CA ASP A 378 -19.10 -3.13 34.75
C ASP A 378 -18.02 -2.25 35.42
N PRO A 379 -16.90 -2.83 35.88
CA PRO A 379 -15.89 -2.13 36.69
C PRO A 379 -15.18 -0.96 35.93
N ASN A 380 -15.13 -1.01 34.62
CA ASN A 380 -14.49 0.00 33.75
C ASN A 380 -15.48 0.78 32.90
N TYR A 381 -16.76 0.84 33.27
CA TYR A 381 -17.74 1.59 32.50
C TYR A 381 -17.43 3.10 32.45
N ASP A 382 -16.88 3.66 33.51
CA ASP A 382 -16.38 5.03 33.57
C ASP A 382 -15.29 5.33 32.50
N ILE A 383 -14.51 4.32 32.13
CA ILE A 383 -13.52 4.43 31.06
C ILE A 383 -14.19 4.37 29.67
N LYS A 384 -15.27 3.60 29.50
CA LYS A 384 -16.10 3.65 28.28
C LYS A 384 -16.71 5.03 28.08
N GLU A 385 -17.22 5.66 29.14
CA GLU A 385 -17.73 7.03 29.07
C GLU A 385 -16.65 8.04 28.64
N LEU A 386 -15.44 7.90 29.16
CA LEU A 386 -14.28 8.71 28.75
C LEU A 386 -13.88 8.41 27.30
N ALA A 387 -13.95 7.16 26.84
CA ALA A 387 -13.68 6.77 25.45
C ALA A 387 -14.74 7.34 24.48
N LEU A 388 -16.03 7.41 24.88
CA LEU A 388 -17.09 8.07 24.12
C LEU A 388 -16.82 9.57 23.98
N GLU A 389 -16.45 10.24 25.07
CA GLU A 389 -16.07 11.65 25.03
C GLU A 389 -14.88 11.87 24.08
N CYS A 390 -13.86 11.03 24.16
CA CYS A 390 -12.69 11.10 23.31
C CYS A 390 -13.07 10.90 21.83
N ALA A 391 -13.86 9.89 21.51
CA ALA A 391 -14.28 9.57 20.14
C ALA A 391 -15.10 10.69 19.50
N THR A 392 -15.99 11.34 20.26
CA THR A 392 -16.79 12.45 19.75
C THR A 392 -15.96 13.72 19.51
N LYS A 393 -14.85 13.92 20.23
CA LYS A 393 -13.96 15.08 20.09
C LYS A 393 -12.80 14.87 19.12
N ARG A 394 -12.33 13.62 18.95
CA ARG A 394 -11.07 13.30 18.24
C ARG A 394 -11.19 12.19 17.22
N MET A 395 -12.37 11.65 16.96
CA MET A 395 -12.65 10.48 16.12
C MET A 395 -11.91 9.18 16.55
N TYR A 396 -11.10 9.22 17.56
CA TYR A 396 -10.47 8.09 18.23
C TYR A 396 -10.92 8.03 19.69
N PRO A 397 -10.97 6.82 20.31
CA PRO A 397 -10.58 5.53 19.78
C PRO A 397 -11.60 4.91 18.81
N ASP A 398 -11.11 4.03 17.91
CA ASP A 398 -11.93 3.04 17.24
C ASP A 398 -12.28 1.91 18.23
N ILE A 399 -13.36 1.17 17.97
CA ILE A 399 -13.87 0.16 18.89
C ILE A 399 -13.62 -1.24 18.34
N LEU A 400 -13.10 -2.13 19.21
CA LEU A 400 -13.11 -3.58 19.00
C LEU A 400 -14.11 -4.24 19.95
N ASN A 401 -15.02 -5.05 19.40
CA ASN A 401 -15.96 -5.84 20.16
C ASN A 401 -15.35 -7.24 20.41
N TYR A 402 -14.96 -7.49 21.66
CA TYR A 402 -14.14 -8.63 22.05
C TYR A 402 -14.71 -9.98 21.62
N ASP A 403 -15.99 -10.25 21.98
CA ASP A 403 -16.61 -11.56 21.74
C ASP A 403 -16.80 -11.80 20.23
N LYS A 404 -17.23 -10.77 19.50
CA LYS A 404 -17.44 -10.86 18.05
C LYS A 404 -16.12 -11.01 17.29
N LEU A 405 -15.06 -10.40 17.75
CA LEU A 405 -13.73 -10.55 17.14
C LEU A 405 -13.21 -11.99 17.28
N ILE A 406 -13.36 -12.60 18.46
CA ILE A 406 -12.97 -14.00 18.69
C ILE A 406 -13.80 -14.93 17.80
N GLU A 407 -15.12 -14.72 17.70
CA GLU A 407 -15.98 -15.50 16.81
C GLU A 407 -15.48 -15.50 15.36
N LEU A 408 -15.06 -14.31 14.85
CA LEU A 408 -14.65 -14.15 13.45
C LEU A 408 -13.20 -14.57 13.16
N THR A 409 -12.29 -14.44 14.12
CA THR A 409 -10.83 -14.59 13.87
C THR A 409 -10.16 -15.65 14.74
N GLY A 410 -10.91 -16.32 15.63
CA GLY A 410 -10.43 -17.41 16.48
C GLY A 410 -9.62 -16.99 17.69
N SER A 411 -9.20 -15.74 17.84
CA SER A 411 -8.49 -15.21 19.00
C SER A 411 -8.59 -13.70 19.10
N PHE A 412 -8.38 -13.15 20.30
CA PHE A 412 -8.37 -11.69 20.48
C PHE A 412 -7.00 -11.10 20.15
N LYS A 413 -6.99 -10.08 19.31
CA LYS A 413 -5.83 -9.21 18.99
C LYS A 413 -6.32 -7.94 18.31
N VAL A 414 -5.53 -6.86 18.44
CA VAL A 414 -5.79 -5.63 17.67
C VAL A 414 -5.36 -5.78 16.20
N PRO A 415 -5.91 -4.99 15.28
CA PRO A 415 -5.45 -4.95 13.90
C PRO A 415 -4.04 -4.35 13.82
N MET A 416 -3.27 -4.83 12.85
CA MET A 416 -2.01 -4.22 12.44
C MET A 416 -2.31 -3.08 11.47
N GLY A 417 -1.73 -1.90 11.71
CA GLY A 417 -1.96 -0.73 10.86
C GLY A 417 -3.44 -0.34 10.76
N CYS A 418 -3.96 -0.24 9.52
CA CYS A 418 -5.33 0.24 9.28
C CYS A 418 -6.41 -0.73 9.76
N ARG A 419 -6.36 -1.99 9.31
CA ARG A 419 -7.40 -3.00 9.56
C ARG A 419 -6.96 -4.45 9.35
N SER A 420 -5.66 -4.74 9.23
CA SER A 420 -5.17 -6.09 8.96
C SER A 420 -5.19 -6.93 10.23
N PHE A 421 -5.89 -8.07 10.19
CA PHE A 421 -5.95 -9.02 11.30
C PHE A 421 -5.09 -10.26 11.06
N LEU A 422 -4.43 -10.71 12.11
CA LEU A 422 -3.84 -12.05 12.16
C LEU A 422 -4.96 -13.08 12.40
N GLN A 423 -4.78 -14.28 11.91
CA GLN A 423 -5.64 -15.39 12.31
C GLN A 423 -5.10 -16.06 13.58
N GLY A 424 -5.98 -16.72 14.32
CA GLY A 424 -5.58 -17.53 15.49
C GLY A 424 -4.47 -18.51 15.11
N TRP A 425 -3.40 -18.57 15.91
CA TRP A 425 -2.27 -19.45 15.68
C TRP A 425 -1.69 -19.93 17.02
N LYS A 426 -1.33 -21.21 17.07
CA LYS A 426 -0.72 -21.82 18.24
C LYS A 426 0.70 -22.28 17.92
N ASN A 427 1.61 -22.07 18.85
CA ASN A 427 2.98 -22.56 18.75
C ASN A 427 3.05 -24.09 18.95
N GLU A 428 4.26 -24.65 18.90
CA GLU A 428 4.50 -26.08 19.09
C GLU A 428 4.08 -26.59 20.47
N GLN A 429 4.00 -25.72 21.48
CA GLN A 429 3.55 -26.00 22.83
C GLN A 429 2.01 -25.91 22.97
N GLY A 430 1.29 -25.57 21.91
CA GLY A 430 -0.16 -25.38 21.89
C GLY A 430 -0.62 -24.05 22.48
N GLU A 431 0.28 -23.12 22.76
CA GLU A 431 -0.03 -21.79 23.27
C GLU A 431 -0.43 -20.85 22.15
N GLU A 432 -1.45 -20.03 22.37
CA GLU A 432 -1.85 -18.99 21.45
C GLU A 432 -0.82 -17.87 21.40
N VAL A 433 -0.35 -17.53 20.18
CA VAL A 433 0.62 -16.48 19.95
C VAL A 433 0.06 -15.45 18.98
N ASN A 434 -0.07 -14.21 19.42
CA ASN A 434 -0.47 -13.07 18.60
C ASN A 434 0.70 -12.09 18.40
N ALA A 435 1.35 -11.63 19.46
CA ALA A 435 2.51 -10.76 19.37
C ALA A 435 3.70 -11.44 18.65
N GLY A 436 4.48 -10.64 17.96
CA GLY A 436 5.62 -11.12 17.17
C GLY A 436 5.25 -11.75 15.83
N ARG A 437 4.00 -11.60 15.36
CA ARG A 437 3.56 -12.11 14.07
C ARG A 437 3.37 -10.98 13.06
N MET A 438 3.36 -11.34 11.77
CA MET A 438 3.43 -10.37 10.68
C MET A 438 2.56 -10.75 9.48
N ASN A 439 2.32 -9.77 8.64
CA ASN A 439 1.78 -9.90 7.29
C ASN A 439 2.89 -9.68 6.26
N LEU A 440 2.99 -10.55 5.25
CA LEU A 440 4.01 -10.49 4.21
C LEU A 440 3.65 -9.55 3.06
N GLY A 441 2.38 -9.17 2.95
CA GLY A 441 1.91 -8.21 1.96
C GLY A 441 0.54 -8.53 1.38
N VAL A 442 0.14 -7.74 0.39
CA VAL A 442 -1.21 -7.73 -0.20
C VAL A 442 -1.12 -7.71 -1.73
N VAL A 443 -2.04 -8.42 -2.38
CA VAL A 443 -2.41 -8.24 -3.79
C VAL A 443 -3.91 -8.07 -3.87
N THR A 444 -4.42 -7.02 -4.52
CA THR A 444 -5.84 -6.69 -4.56
C THR A 444 -6.44 -6.89 -5.94
N LEU A 445 -7.59 -7.56 -6.01
CA LEU A 445 -8.41 -7.75 -7.21
C LEU A 445 -9.24 -6.51 -7.51
N ASN A 446 -9.36 -6.16 -8.80
CA ASN A 446 -10.30 -5.17 -9.30
C ASN A 446 -11.62 -5.89 -9.67
N LEU A 447 -12.49 -6.11 -8.67
CA LEU A 447 -13.76 -6.79 -8.91
C LEU A 447 -14.71 -6.00 -9.85
N PRO A 448 -14.80 -4.65 -9.76
CA PRO A 448 -15.59 -3.86 -10.72
C PRO A 448 -15.20 -4.10 -12.19
N ARG A 449 -13.90 -4.20 -12.48
CA ARG A 449 -13.44 -4.51 -13.85
C ARG A 449 -13.93 -5.86 -14.33
N ILE A 450 -13.87 -6.88 -13.49
CA ILE A 450 -14.35 -8.23 -13.81
C ILE A 450 -15.84 -8.18 -14.18
N ALA A 451 -16.63 -7.43 -13.40
CA ALA A 451 -18.05 -7.23 -13.67
C ALA A 451 -18.29 -6.49 -15.00
N LEU A 452 -17.54 -5.39 -15.25
CA LEU A 452 -17.64 -4.65 -16.51
C LEU A 452 -17.26 -5.52 -17.73
N GLU A 453 -16.18 -6.29 -17.65
CA GLU A 453 -15.74 -7.22 -18.71
C GLU A 453 -16.73 -8.34 -18.95
N SER A 454 -17.49 -8.75 -17.93
CA SER A 454 -18.53 -9.78 -18.08
C SER A 454 -19.72 -9.29 -18.92
N GLY A 455 -19.94 -7.96 -18.97
CA GLY A 455 -21.05 -7.35 -19.67
C GLY A 455 -22.42 -7.76 -19.10
N GLY A 456 -22.51 -8.01 -17.78
CA GLY A 456 -23.72 -8.46 -17.10
C GLY A 456 -24.01 -9.96 -17.19
N ASN A 457 -23.09 -10.76 -17.73
CA ASN A 457 -23.20 -12.22 -17.79
C ASN A 457 -22.52 -12.85 -16.57
N LYS A 458 -23.29 -13.52 -15.69
CA LYS A 458 -22.78 -14.13 -14.44
C LYS A 458 -21.81 -15.28 -14.69
N GLU A 459 -22.04 -16.15 -15.68
CA GLU A 459 -21.14 -17.26 -15.99
C GLU A 459 -19.78 -16.75 -16.46
N LYS A 460 -19.80 -15.72 -17.31
CA LYS A 460 -18.56 -15.06 -17.76
C LYS A 460 -17.85 -14.35 -16.60
N PHE A 461 -18.59 -13.75 -15.66
CA PHE A 461 -18.02 -13.14 -14.48
C PHE A 461 -17.23 -14.17 -13.66
N TRP A 462 -17.80 -15.31 -13.34
CA TRP A 462 -17.12 -16.37 -12.58
C TRP A 462 -15.89 -16.91 -13.32
N SER A 463 -15.98 -17.10 -14.64
CA SER A 463 -14.82 -17.52 -15.43
C SER A 463 -13.68 -16.51 -15.41
N LEU A 464 -13.99 -15.22 -15.50
CA LEU A 464 -13.00 -14.14 -15.41
C LEU A 464 -12.42 -14.02 -13.98
N LEU A 465 -13.25 -14.20 -12.96
CA LEU A 465 -12.80 -14.17 -11.56
C LEU A 465 -11.78 -15.27 -11.31
N GLU A 466 -12.05 -16.51 -11.77
CA GLU A 466 -11.10 -17.62 -11.66
C GLU A 466 -9.75 -17.33 -12.33
N GLU A 467 -9.78 -16.74 -13.54
CA GLU A 467 -8.55 -16.33 -14.24
C GLU A 467 -7.75 -15.29 -13.42
N ARG A 468 -8.44 -14.27 -12.84
CA ARG A 468 -7.79 -13.23 -12.04
C ARG A 468 -7.31 -13.76 -10.69
N LEU A 469 -8.01 -14.72 -10.11
CA LEU A 469 -7.58 -15.42 -8.88
C LEU A 469 -6.28 -16.20 -9.10
N GLN A 470 -6.13 -16.88 -10.23
CA GLN A 470 -4.86 -17.54 -10.55
C GLN A 470 -3.70 -16.54 -10.66
N ILE A 471 -3.91 -15.38 -11.30
CA ILE A 471 -2.88 -14.32 -11.38
C ILE A 471 -2.56 -13.78 -9.99
N ALA A 472 -3.56 -13.56 -9.15
CA ALA A 472 -3.37 -13.09 -7.76
C ALA A 472 -2.62 -14.12 -6.91
N LYS A 473 -2.92 -15.43 -7.06
CA LYS A 473 -2.18 -16.53 -6.45
C LYS A 473 -0.69 -16.46 -6.78
N ASP A 474 -0.38 -16.41 -8.09
CA ASP A 474 1.01 -16.37 -8.56
C ASP A 474 1.75 -15.13 -8.00
N ALA A 475 1.07 -13.99 -7.93
CA ALA A 475 1.62 -12.77 -7.36
C ALA A 475 1.89 -12.89 -5.85
N LEU A 476 0.98 -13.52 -5.09
CA LEU A 476 1.12 -13.73 -3.64
C LEU A 476 2.22 -14.75 -3.34
N VAL A 477 2.29 -15.85 -4.08
CA VAL A 477 3.36 -16.87 -3.96
C VAL A 477 4.73 -16.24 -4.28
N PHE A 478 4.82 -15.46 -5.36
CA PHE A 478 6.04 -14.72 -5.70
C PHE A 478 6.45 -13.77 -4.55
N ARG A 479 5.49 -13.10 -3.91
CA ARG A 479 5.76 -12.23 -2.76
C ARG A 479 6.34 -13.00 -1.57
N ILE A 480 5.79 -14.17 -1.25
CA ILE A 480 6.30 -15.06 -0.20
C ILE A 480 7.74 -15.47 -0.51
N ASP A 481 7.99 -15.93 -1.73
CA ASP A 481 9.32 -16.40 -2.14
C ASP A 481 10.34 -15.27 -2.06
N ARG A 482 9.96 -14.09 -2.46
CA ARG A 482 10.84 -12.91 -2.35
C ARG A 482 11.13 -12.53 -0.89
N CYS A 483 10.15 -12.56 0.02
CA CYS A 483 10.38 -12.31 1.44
C CYS A 483 11.35 -13.32 2.07
N LYS A 484 11.35 -14.58 1.63
CA LYS A 484 12.29 -15.62 2.11
C LYS A 484 13.75 -15.34 1.77
N GLU A 485 14.03 -14.54 0.75
CA GLU A 485 15.39 -14.18 0.34
C GLU A 485 16.05 -13.19 1.32
N ALA A 486 15.29 -12.58 2.23
CA ALA A 486 15.86 -11.75 3.29
C ALA A 486 16.75 -12.59 4.23
N THR A 487 17.74 -11.92 4.80
CA THR A 487 18.56 -12.49 5.87
C THR A 487 18.25 -11.79 7.19
N PRO A 488 18.51 -12.40 8.35
CA PRO A 488 18.30 -11.73 9.64
C PRO A 488 19.09 -10.41 9.78
N ALA A 489 20.16 -10.25 9.03
CA ALA A 489 20.97 -9.03 9.03
C ALA A 489 20.32 -7.85 8.26
N ASN A 490 19.34 -8.11 7.38
CA ASN A 490 18.66 -7.06 6.63
C ASN A 490 17.77 -6.17 7.52
N ALA A 491 17.15 -6.77 8.56
CA ALA A 491 16.32 -6.06 9.53
C ALA A 491 16.53 -6.65 10.95
N PRO A 492 17.66 -6.35 11.61
CA PRO A 492 18.00 -6.96 12.90
C PRO A 492 16.92 -6.80 13.97
N ILE A 493 16.26 -5.64 14.05
CA ILE A 493 15.19 -5.38 15.01
C ILE A 493 14.04 -6.37 14.87
N LEU A 494 13.69 -6.75 13.62
CA LEU A 494 12.62 -7.69 13.33
C LEU A 494 13.04 -9.13 13.61
N TYR A 495 14.19 -9.54 13.10
CA TYR A 495 14.58 -10.93 13.02
C TYR A 495 15.51 -11.39 14.17
N GLN A 496 16.41 -10.51 14.65
CA GLN A 496 17.42 -10.90 15.64
C GLN A 496 17.11 -10.40 17.06
N TYR A 497 16.40 -9.25 17.17
CA TYR A 497 16.24 -8.58 18.47
C TYR A 497 14.84 -8.67 19.06
N GLY A 498 13.95 -9.44 18.44
CA GLY A 498 12.74 -9.95 19.07
C GLY A 498 11.43 -9.27 18.69
N ALA A 499 11.40 -8.26 17.79
CA ALA A 499 10.13 -7.67 17.38
C ALA A 499 9.18 -8.70 16.77
N PHE A 500 9.72 -9.73 16.08
CA PHE A 500 8.97 -10.89 15.59
C PHE A 500 8.92 -12.09 16.57
N GLY A 501 9.09 -11.84 17.86
CA GLY A 501 8.98 -12.82 18.94
C GLY A 501 10.20 -13.72 19.07
N LYS A 502 10.49 -14.58 18.08
CA LYS A 502 11.67 -15.45 18.06
C LYS A 502 12.90 -14.66 17.61
N ARG A 503 14.05 -14.89 18.26
CA ARG A 503 15.34 -14.28 17.91
C ARG A 503 16.15 -15.23 17.04
N LEU A 504 16.32 -14.89 15.77
CA LEU A 504 17.12 -15.65 14.84
C LEU A 504 18.62 -15.30 14.95
N LYS A 505 19.48 -16.29 14.73
CA LYS A 505 20.90 -16.06 14.48
C LYS A 505 21.11 -15.48 13.09
N ARG A 506 22.22 -14.82 12.86
CA ARG A 506 22.55 -14.21 11.56
C ARG A 506 22.54 -15.21 10.39
N THR A 507 22.77 -16.49 10.67
CA THR A 507 22.84 -17.59 9.69
C THR A 507 21.53 -18.34 9.51
N ASP A 508 20.51 -18.06 10.32
CA ASP A 508 19.21 -18.73 10.22
C ASP A 508 18.42 -18.22 9.01
N ALA A 509 17.53 -19.06 8.50
CA ALA A 509 16.61 -18.65 7.47
C ALA A 509 15.43 -17.88 8.07
N VAL A 510 15.08 -16.71 7.52
CA VAL A 510 13.93 -15.90 7.98
C VAL A 510 12.60 -16.65 7.86
N ASN A 511 12.52 -17.64 6.96
CA ASN A 511 11.33 -18.47 6.78
C ASN A 511 10.94 -19.25 8.06
N GLU A 512 11.86 -19.42 9.02
CA GLU A 512 11.53 -19.98 10.35
C GLU A 512 10.47 -19.16 11.10
N LEU A 513 10.32 -17.88 10.74
CA LEU A 513 9.30 -16.98 11.29
C LEU A 513 8.03 -16.91 10.43
N PHE A 514 8.03 -17.47 9.22
CA PHE A 514 6.92 -17.33 8.29
C PHE A 514 6.11 -18.60 8.13
N LYS A 515 6.77 -19.76 8.10
CA LYS A 515 6.19 -21.09 7.85
C LYS A 515 5.14 -21.53 8.87
N ASN A 516 4.48 -22.64 8.57
CA ASN A 516 3.47 -23.28 9.44
C ASN A 516 2.30 -22.34 9.78
N LYS A 517 1.86 -21.54 8.81
CA LYS A 517 0.77 -20.56 8.94
C LYS A 517 1.02 -19.48 10.01
N ARG A 518 2.28 -19.26 10.43
CA ARG A 518 2.62 -18.22 11.39
C ARG A 518 2.53 -16.82 10.80
N ALA A 519 3.03 -16.62 9.58
CA ALA A 519 2.83 -15.39 8.83
C ALA A 519 1.52 -15.41 8.04
N THR A 520 0.92 -14.24 7.86
CA THR A 520 -0.23 -14.03 6.97
C THR A 520 0.21 -13.41 5.66
N ILE A 521 -0.59 -13.65 4.62
CA ILE A 521 -0.51 -12.96 3.33
C ILE A 521 -1.93 -12.75 2.80
N SER A 522 -2.20 -11.62 2.15
CA SER A 522 -3.56 -11.18 1.95
C SER A 522 -3.97 -11.07 0.49
N LEU A 523 -5.08 -11.73 0.14
CA LEU A 523 -5.85 -11.52 -1.08
C LEU A 523 -6.82 -10.37 -0.84
N GLY A 524 -6.57 -9.21 -1.41
CA GLY A 524 -7.42 -8.04 -1.29
C GLY A 524 -8.50 -7.96 -2.36
N TYR A 525 -9.52 -7.17 -2.10
CA TYR A 525 -10.57 -6.82 -3.05
C TYR A 525 -11.15 -5.43 -2.76
N ILE A 526 -11.76 -4.81 -3.76
CA ILE A 526 -12.55 -3.58 -3.63
C ILE A 526 -13.81 -3.65 -4.50
N GLY A 527 -14.77 -2.76 -4.24
CA GLY A 527 -15.83 -2.40 -5.16
C GLY A 527 -16.96 -3.42 -5.30
N LEU A 528 -17.40 -4.09 -4.22
CA LEU A 528 -18.58 -4.96 -4.29
C LEU A 528 -19.84 -4.20 -4.68
N TYR A 529 -19.95 -2.91 -4.28
CA TYR A 529 -21.06 -2.07 -4.70
C TYR A 529 -21.14 -1.96 -6.24
N GLU A 530 -20.02 -1.67 -6.87
CA GLU A 530 -19.94 -1.53 -8.34
C GLU A 530 -20.22 -2.87 -9.04
N VAL A 531 -19.72 -3.97 -8.48
CA VAL A 531 -20.03 -5.31 -9.01
C VAL A 531 -21.53 -5.56 -9.04
N ALA A 532 -22.20 -5.40 -7.91
CA ALA A 532 -23.64 -5.61 -7.84
C ALA A 532 -24.40 -4.60 -8.73
N SER A 533 -23.92 -3.37 -8.85
CA SER A 533 -24.54 -2.35 -9.70
C SER A 533 -24.52 -2.74 -11.19
N VAL A 534 -23.51 -3.48 -11.68
CA VAL A 534 -23.47 -4.00 -13.06
C VAL A 534 -24.62 -4.98 -13.33
N PHE A 535 -24.98 -5.79 -12.33
CA PHE A 535 -25.97 -6.88 -12.52
C PHE A 535 -27.39 -6.49 -12.12
N TYR A 536 -27.53 -5.56 -11.15
CA TYR A 536 -28.82 -5.25 -10.51
C TYR A 536 -29.18 -3.77 -10.49
N GLY A 537 -28.31 -2.88 -11.02
CA GLY A 537 -28.49 -1.43 -10.97
C GLY A 537 -27.98 -0.81 -9.65
N GLY A 538 -27.98 0.53 -9.57
CA GLY A 538 -27.35 1.26 -8.46
C GLY A 538 -28.09 1.22 -7.11
N GLU A 539 -29.37 0.78 -7.08
CA GLU A 539 -30.21 0.70 -5.87
C GLU A 539 -30.47 -0.76 -5.50
N TRP A 540 -29.39 -1.48 -5.22
CA TRP A 540 -29.45 -2.93 -5.04
C TRP A 540 -29.38 -3.41 -3.57
N GLU A 541 -29.06 -2.55 -2.62
CA GLU A 541 -28.76 -2.96 -1.24
C GLU A 541 -29.95 -3.62 -0.53
N ASP A 542 -31.17 -3.25 -0.91
CA ASP A 542 -32.39 -3.90 -0.42
C ASP A 542 -32.82 -5.12 -1.25
N ASN A 543 -32.03 -5.49 -2.26
CA ASN A 543 -32.30 -6.66 -3.09
C ASN A 543 -31.58 -7.90 -2.52
N PRO A 544 -32.31 -8.90 -1.98
CA PRO A 544 -31.68 -10.09 -1.39
C PRO A 544 -30.83 -10.88 -2.39
N GLU A 545 -31.27 -10.99 -3.66
CA GLU A 545 -30.52 -11.72 -4.69
C GLU A 545 -29.18 -11.04 -5.00
N ALA A 546 -29.14 -9.71 -5.00
CA ALA A 546 -27.90 -8.96 -5.20
C ALA A 546 -26.96 -9.12 -4.01
N LYS A 547 -27.50 -9.09 -2.79
CA LYS A 547 -26.70 -9.34 -1.59
C LYS A 547 -26.14 -10.76 -1.57
N ASP A 548 -26.94 -11.76 -1.86
CA ASP A 548 -26.52 -13.17 -1.93
C ASP A 548 -25.40 -13.34 -2.98
N PHE A 549 -25.52 -12.70 -4.14
CA PHE A 549 -24.47 -12.74 -5.17
C PHE A 549 -23.14 -12.15 -4.66
N THR A 550 -23.17 -11.01 -3.95
CA THR A 550 -21.94 -10.43 -3.38
C THR A 550 -21.36 -11.30 -2.26
N ILE A 551 -22.19 -11.95 -1.46
CA ILE A 551 -21.76 -12.92 -0.43
C ILE A 551 -21.13 -14.16 -1.07
N ASP A 552 -21.69 -14.66 -2.18
CA ASP A 552 -21.11 -15.80 -2.90
C ASP A 552 -19.72 -15.47 -3.46
N ILE A 553 -19.50 -14.26 -3.96
CA ILE A 553 -18.16 -13.79 -4.36
C ILE A 553 -17.21 -13.86 -3.16
N MET A 554 -17.60 -13.36 -2.01
CA MET A 554 -16.74 -13.36 -0.82
C MET A 554 -16.43 -14.76 -0.31
N LYS A 555 -17.40 -15.68 -0.41
CA LYS A 555 -17.23 -17.08 -0.08
C LYS A 555 -16.23 -17.75 -1.00
N ASP A 556 -16.33 -17.52 -2.29
CA ASP A 556 -15.40 -18.04 -3.31
C ASP A 556 -13.96 -17.55 -3.07
N LEU A 557 -13.76 -16.24 -2.82
CA LEU A 557 -12.45 -15.69 -2.46
C LEU A 557 -11.85 -16.37 -1.22
N LYS A 558 -12.69 -16.65 -0.20
CA LYS A 558 -12.25 -17.31 1.02
C LYS A 558 -11.87 -18.77 0.77
N GLU A 559 -12.66 -19.50 0.01
CA GLU A 559 -12.39 -20.92 -0.34
C GLU A 559 -11.04 -21.04 -1.08
N HIS A 560 -10.76 -20.14 -2.02
CA HIS A 560 -9.45 -20.08 -2.70
C HIS A 560 -8.31 -19.76 -1.73
N ALA A 561 -8.46 -18.75 -0.88
CA ALA A 561 -7.43 -18.41 0.10
C ALA A 561 -7.15 -19.56 1.08
N ASP A 562 -8.17 -20.25 1.56
CA ASP A 562 -8.04 -21.41 2.44
C ASP A 562 -7.33 -22.59 1.74
N ALA A 563 -7.66 -22.85 0.46
CA ALA A 563 -7.01 -23.87 -0.36
C ALA A 563 -5.51 -23.55 -0.55
N TRP A 564 -5.16 -22.33 -0.91
CA TRP A 564 -3.77 -21.90 -1.05
C TRP A 564 -3.01 -21.98 0.28
N GLY A 565 -3.69 -21.64 1.39
CA GLY A 565 -3.11 -21.77 2.73
C GLY A 565 -2.73 -23.20 3.09
N ASN A 566 -3.50 -24.16 2.64
CA ASN A 566 -3.21 -25.60 2.82
C ASN A 566 -2.11 -26.08 1.87
N GLU A 567 -2.09 -25.57 0.63
CA GLU A 567 -1.09 -25.93 -0.38
C GLU A 567 0.32 -25.44 -0.01
N TYR A 568 0.44 -24.16 0.43
CA TYR A 568 1.75 -23.49 0.62
C TYR A 568 2.21 -23.43 2.08
N GLY A 569 1.36 -23.72 3.06
CA GLY A 569 1.72 -23.69 4.49
C GLY A 569 1.87 -22.29 5.09
N TYR A 570 1.26 -21.27 4.46
CA TYR A 570 1.13 -19.90 4.98
C TYR A 570 -0.34 -19.58 5.24
N HIS A 571 -0.62 -18.54 6.01
CA HIS A 571 -1.99 -18.13 6.25
C HIS A 571 -2.45 -17.14 5.17
N PHE A 572 -3.00 -17.66 4.06
CA PHE A 572 -3.68 -16.82 3.09
C PHE A 572 -5.02 -16.35 3.65
N SER A 573 -5.33 -15.09 3.50
CA SER A 573 -6.53 -14.49 4.08
C SER A 573 -7.14 -13.44 3.17
N VAL A 574 -8.47 -13.38 3.12
CA VAL A 574 -9.17 -12.35 2.36
C VAL A 574 -9.14 -11.04 3.13
N TYR A 575 -8.79 -9.96 2.46
CA TYR A 575 -8.57 -8.64 3.04
C TYR A 575 -9.46 -7.58 2.38
N SER A 576 -10.30 -6.95 3.17
CA SER A 576 -11.07 -5.79 2.75
C SER A 576 -10.13 -4.60 2.57
N THR A 577 -9.56 -4.45 1.38
CA THR A 577 -8.48 -3.51 1.10
C THR A 577 -8.89 -2.07 1.44
N PRO A 578 -8.02 -1.31 2.14
CA PRO A 578 -8.27 0.11 2.37
C PRO A 578 -8.38 0.89 1.06
N SER A 579 -9.33 1.78 1.03
CA SER A 579 -9.53 2.70 -0.09
C SER A 579 -8.56 3.89 -0.01
N GLU A 580 -7.28 3.68 -0.21
CA GLU A 580 -6.31 4.76 -0.32
C GLU A 580 -6.25 5.31 -1.76
N SER A 581 -5.10 5.31 -2.40
CA SER A 581 -4.96 5.67 -3.81
C SER A 581 -5.55 4.63 -4.78
N LEU A 582 -5.84 3.42 -4.29
CA LEU A 582 -6.24 2.28 -5.12
C LEU A 582 -7.63 2.43 -5.75
N THR A 583 -8.61 2.94 -5.01
CA THR A 583 -9.96 3.15 -5.52
C THR A 583 -10.01 4.18 -6.63
N ASP A 584 -9.22 5.25 -6.54
CA ASP A 584 -8.98 6.22 -7.60
C ASP A 584 -8.28 5.58 -8.80
N ARG A 585 -7.17 4.87 -8.56
CA ARG A 585 -6.39 4.24 -9.63
C ARG A 585 -7.21 3.27 -10.47
N PHE A 586 -7.97 2.39 -9.84
CA PHE A 586 -8.78 1.40 -10.55
C PHE A 586 -9.93 2.07 -11.31
N CYS A 587 -10.66 2.99 -10.67
CA CYS A 587 -11.74 3.71 -11.31
C CYS A 587 -11.25 4.48 -12.55
N ARG A 588 -10.14 5.21 -12.45
CA ARG A 588 -9.55 5.95 -13.57
C ARG A 588 -9.15 5.03 -14.73
N LEU A 589 -8.47 3.91 -14.46
CA LEU A 589 -8.07 2.95 -15.49
C LEU A 589 -9.29 2.30 -16.18
N ASP A 590 -10.39 2.10 -15.45
CA ASP A 590 -11.61 1.53 -15.97
C ASP A 590 -12.41 2.57 -16.74
N THR A 591 -12.42 3.83 -16.33
CA THR A 591 -12.98 4.95 -17.08
C THR A 591 -12.25 5.15 -18.42
N GLU A 592 -10.92 5.05 -18.45
CA GLU A 592 -10.13 5.09 -19.68
C GLU A 592 -10.50 3.95 -20.65
N ARG A 593 -10.87 2.77 -20.13
CA ARG A 593 -11.15 1.57 -20.91
C ARG A 593 -12.61 1.41 -21.34
N PHE A 594 -13.55 1.71 -20.45
CA PHE A 594 -14.98 1.45 -20.64
C PHE A 594 -15.81 2.73 -20.83
N GLY A 595 -15.19 3.90 -20.63
CA GLY A 595 -15.91 5.17 -20.58
C GLY A 595 -16.60 5.39 -19.23
N ILE A 596 -17.46 6.41 -19.20
CA ILE A 596 -18.28 6.73 -18.02
C ILE A 596 -19.47 5.79 -17.98
N VAL A 597 -19.56 4.99 -16.93
CA VAL A 597 -20.66 4.06 -16.65
C VAL A 597 -21.32 4.49 -15.35
N GLU A 598 -22.65 4.75 -15.43
CA GLU A 598 -23.45 5.23 -14.31
C GLU A 598 -23.37 4.31 -13.11
N ASN A 599 -23.23 4.88 -11.91
CA ASN A 599 -23.02 4.22 -10.62
C ASN A 599 -21.73 3.37 -10.49
N ILE A 600 -20.87 3.38 -11.49
CA ILE A 600 -19.63 2.58 -11.50
C ILE A 600 -18.41 3.47 -11.65
N THR A 601 -18.19 4.06 -12.86
CA THR A 601 -17.00 4.86 -13.14
C THR A 601 -17.26 6.38 -13.14
N ASP A 602 -18.49 6.81 -12.89
CA ASP A 602 -18.93 8.22 -12.91
C ASP A 602 -18.60 9.02 -11.63
N LYS A 603 -18.02 8.38 -10.62
CA LYS A 603 -17.73 8.97 -9.29
C LYS A 603 -16.26 9.31 -9.05
N ASP A 604 -15.37 9.02 -9.99
CA ASP A 604 -13.91 9.14 -9.87
C ASP A 604 -13.25 8.28 -8.78
N TYR A 605 -14.02 7.40 -8.14
CA TYR A 605 -13.53 6.42 -7.15
C TYR A 605 -14.41 5.17 -7.13
N TYR A 606 -13.85 4.04 -6.67
CA TYR A 606 -14.60 2.84 -6.33
C TYR A 606 -14.91 2.78 -4.84
N THR A 607 -16.04 2.14 -4.52
CA THR A 607 -16.47 1.94 -3.14
C THR A 607 -15.48 1.04 -2.41
N ASN A 608 -15.22 1.39 -1.14
CA ASN A 608 -14.31 0.68 -0.28
C ASN A 608 -14.86 -0.72 0.05
N SER A 609 -14.16 -1.76 -0.42
CA SER A 609 -14.44 -3.19 -0.14
C SER A 609 -15.94 -3.57 -0.15
N PHE A 610 -16.55 -3.91 1.00
CA PHE A 610 -17.96 -4.32 1.14
C PHE A 610 -18.88 -3.20 1.63
N HIS A 611 -18.36 -1.97 1.77
CA HIS A 611 -19.12 -0.90 2.40
C HIS A 611 -20.34 -0.47 1.58
N TYR A 612 -21.33 0.05 2.28
CA TYR A 612 -22.44 0.79 1.71
C TYR A 612 -21.92 2.01 0.94
N ASP A 613 -22.54 2.38 -0.19
CA ASP A 613 -22.11 3.57 -0.95
C ASP A 613 -22.25 4.83 -0.09
N VAL A 614 -21.18 5.62 -0.01
CA VAL A 614 -21.11 6.82 0.85
C VAL A 614 -22.08 7.93 0.45
N ARG A 615 -22.64 7.89 -0.77
CA ARG A 615 -23.65 8.81 -1.28
C ARG A 615 -25.07 8.52 -0.76
N LYS A 616 -25.28 7.34 -0.17
CA LYS A 616 -26.57 6.89 0.36
C LYS A 616 -26.69 7.20 1.83
N ASN A 617 -27.94 7.21 2.32
CA ASN A 617 -28.26 7.65 3.68
C ASN A 617 -28.99 6.57 4.50
N PRO A 618 -28.39 5.39 4.73
CA PRO A 618 -28.92 4.46 5.72
C PRO A 618 -28.75 5.03 7.12
N THR A 619 -29.58 4.61 8.08
CA THR A 619 -29.26 4.82 9.49
C THR A 619 -27.99 4.02 9.86
N PRO A 620 -27.26 4.38 10.94
CA PRO A 620 -26.13 3.57 11.41
C PRO A 620 -26.51 2.11 11.66
N PHE A 621 -27.70 1.85 12.15
CA PHE A 621 -28.20 0.51 12.45
C PHE A 621 -28.42 -0.32 11.17
N GLU A 622 -29.10 0.25 10.18
CA GLU A 622 -29.32 -0.40 8.87
C GLU A 622 -28.00 -0.68 8.16
N LYS A 623 -27.05 0.28 8.19
CA LYS A 623 -25.73 0.09 7.62
C LYS A 623 -24.97 -1.05 8.27
N LEU A 624 -24.95 -1.12 9.60
CA LEU A 624 -24.28 -2.19 10.33
C LEU A 624 -24.97 -3.55 10.09
N ASP A 625 -26.31 -3.59 10.00
CA ASP A 625 -27.06 -4.82 9.66
C ASP A 625 -26.79 -5.28 8.22
N PHE A 626 -26.60 -4.36 7.28
CA PHE A 626 -26.21 -4.70 5.91
C PHE A 626 -24.81 -5.29 5.86
N GLU A 627 -23.84 -4.67 6.55
CA GLU A 627 -22.42 -4.99 6.44
C GLU A 627 -21.98 -6.19 7.31
N LYS A 628 -22.72 -6.57 8.35
CA LYS A 628 -22.32 -7.59 9.36
C LYS A 628 -22.00 -8.97 8.80
N ASP A 629 -22.53 -9.31 7.61
CA ASP A 629 -22.41 -10.66 7.03
C ASP A 629 -21.08 -10.87 6.26
N TYR A 630 -20.39 -9.80 5.85
CA TYR A 630 -19.17 -9.88 5.07
C TYR A 630 -17.91 -10.26 5.87
N PRO A 631 -17.70 -9.78 7.12
CA PRO A 631 -16.46 -10.02 7.86
C PRO A 631 -16.10 -11.48 8.10
N LYS A 632 -17.06 -12.39 8.16
CA LYS A 632 -16.80 -13.83 8.30
C LYS A 632 -16.00 -14.44 7.14
N TYR A 633 -15.99 -13.76 5.99
CA TYR A 633 -15.18 -14.14 4.82
C TYR A 633 -13.90 -13.32 4.70
N CYS A 634 -13.75 -12.24 5.48
CA CYS A 634 -12.64 -11.28 5.41
C CYS A 634 -11.63 -11.48 6.55
N SER A 635 -11.17 -12.70 6.74
CA SER A 635 -10.30 -13.06 7.87
C SER A 635 -8.99 -12.27 7.94
N GLY A 636 -8.52 -11.70 6.82
CA GLY A 636 -7.30 -10.89 6.74
C GLY A 636 -7.45 -9.45 7.20
N GLY A 637 -8.68 -8.97 7.35
CA GLY A 637 -8.92 -7.63 7.87
C GLY A 637 -10.15 -6.94 7.30
N PHE A 638 -10.78 -6.17 8.16
CA PHE A 638 -12.00 -5.39 7.87
C PHE A 638 -12.14 -4.27 8.91
N ILE A 639 -13.00 -3.29 8.62
CA ILE A 639 -13.45 -2.25 9.55
C ILE A 639 -14.78 -1.70 9.03
N HIS A 640 -15.67 -1.31 9.93
CA HIS A 640 -16.93 -0.63 9.60
C HIS A 640 -16.82 0.85 9.93
N TYR A 641 -17.55 1.68 9.21
CA TYR A 641 -17.65 3.12 9.45
C TYR A 641 -19.11 3.56 9.44
N CYS A 642 -19.45 4.50 10.33
CA CYS A 642 -20.67 5.27 10.20
C CYS A 642 -20.31 6.75 10.14
N GLU A 643 -20.96 7.49 9.24
CA GLU A 643 -20.80 8.92 9.06
C GLU A 643 -21.76 9.65 9.97
N TYR A 644 -21.27 10.29 11.01
CA TYR A 644 -22.12 10.97 11.99
C TYR A 644 -22.12 12.50 11.76
N PRO A 645 -23.18 13.22 12.19
CA PRO A 645 -23.11 14.66 12.41
C PRO A 645 -22.16 14.98 13.58
N VAL A 646 -22.05 16.24 13.97
CA VAL A 646 -21.27 16.64 15.16
C VAL A 646 -21.86 15.99 16.42
N LEU A 647 -21.07 15.09 17.06
CA LEU A 647 -21.52 14.27 18.19
C LEU A 647 -21.14 14.81 19.57
N GLN A 648 -20.33 15.86 19.65
CA GLN A 648 -19.76 16.35 20.93
C GLN A 648 -20.80 16.66 21.99
N GLN A 649 -21.98 17.13 21.59
CA GLN A 649 -23.07 17.48 22.52
C GLN A 649 -23.98 16.31 22.87
N ASN A 650 -23.87 15.18 22.17
CA ASN A 650 -24.68 13.98 22.41
C ASN A 650 -23.90 12.67 22.30
N PRO A 651 -22.93 12.42 23.20
CA PRO A 651 -22.17 11.16 23.20
C PRO A 651 -23.03 9.90 23.36
N LYS A 652 -24.22 10.02 23.98
CA LYS A 652 -25.15 8.89 24.17
C LYS A 652 -25.71 8.33 22.87
N SER A 653 -25.81 9.11 21.82
CA SER A 653 -26.19 8.60 20.50
C SER A 653 -25.09 7.69 19.91
N LEU A 654 -23.83 8.01 20.13
CA LEU A 654 -22.71 7.15 19.74
C LEU A 654 -22.67 5.86 20.57
N GLU A 655 -22.93 5.97 21.89
CA GLU A 655 -23.02 4.81 22.78
C GLU A 655 -24.09 3.82 22.28
N ALA A 656 -25.26 4.30 21.91
CA ALA A 656 -26.33 3.45 21.39
C ALA A 656 -25.89 2.66 20.14
N VAL A 657 -25.08 3.26 19.26
CA VAL A 657 -24.54 2.55 18.10
C VAL A 657 -23.44 1.55 18.50
N TRP A 658 -22.58 1.88 19.45
CA TRP A 658 -21.57 0.95 19.96
C TRP A 658 -22.20 -0.28 20.60
N ASP A 659 -23.21 -0.08 21.46
CA ASP A 659 -23.94 -1.17 22.13
C ASP A 659 -24.72 -2.03 21.12
N TYR A 660 -25.38 -1.42 20.13
CA TYR A 660 -26.04 -2.14 19.06
C TYR A 660 -25.08 -2.98 18.23
N GLY A 661 -23.89 -2.42 17.95
CA GLY A 661 -22.84 -3.08 17.16
C GLY A 661 -22.14 -4.23 17.88
N TYR A 662 -22.19 -4.30 19.22
CA TYR A 662 -21.36 -5.21 20.01
C TYR A 662 -21.45 -6.68 19.57
N ASP A 663 -22.66 -7.22 19.42
CA ASP A 663 -22.88 -8.61 19.01
C ASP A 663 -22.96 -8.79 17.46
N ARG A 664 -22.84 -7.71 16.68
CA ARG A 664 -23.02 -7.73 15.23
C ARG A 664 -21.72 -7.58 14.43
N ILE A 665 -20.87 -6.68 14.86
CA ILE A 665 -19.62 -6.35 14.18
C ILE A 665 -18.45 -6.37 15.14
N ALA A 666 -17.25 -6.68 14.64
CA ALA A 666 -16.08 -6.78 15.51
C ALA A 666 -15.27 -5.48 15.57
N TYR A 667 -15.31 -4.62 14.54
CA TYR A 667 -14.43 -3.44 14.46
C TYR A 667 -15.17 -2.24 13.84
N LEU A 668 -15.31 -1.16 14.61
CA LEU A 668 -16.03 0.04 14.22
C LEU A 668 -15.17 1.30 14.39
N GLY A 669 -15.06 2.08 13.32
CA GLY A 669 -14.48 3.43 13.33
C GLY A 669 -15.58 4.50 13.46
N THR A 670 -15.35 5.50 14.30
CA THR A 670 -16.20 6.69 14.40
C THR A 670 -15.78 7.72 13.37
N ASN A 671 -16.73 8.27 12.61
CA ASN A 671 -16.47 9.34 11.66
C ASN A 671 -17.44 10.51 11.91
N THR A 672 -17.00 11.51 12.63
CA THR A 672 -17.75 12.71 13.00
C THR A 672 -16.92 13.96 12.67
N PRO A 673 -17.54 15.08 12.26
CA PRO A 673 -16.80 16.32 12.00
C PRO A 673 -16.12 16.86 13.26
N ILE A 674 -14.81 17.09 13.16
CA ILE A 674 -13.96 17.65 14.24
C ILE A 674 -13.01 18.72 13.72
N ASP A 675 -13.29 19.29 12.55
CA ASP A 675 -12.44 20.34 11.97
C ASP A 675 -12.50 21.61 12.86
N HIS A 676 -11.36 22.29 12.97
CA HIS A 676 -11.23 23.48 13.80
C HIS A 676 -10.58 24.65 13.03
N CYS A 677 -11.14 25.83 13.14
CA CYS A 677 -10.56 27.06 12.62
C CYS A 677 -10.01 27.92 13.76
N TYR A 678 -8.71 28.11 13.81
CA TYR A 678 -8.05 28.89 14.85
C TYR A 678 -8.25 30.43 14.71
N GLU A 679 -8.71 30.90 13.53
CA GLU A 679 -8.98 32.32 13.31
C GLU A 679 -10.34 32.75 13.87
N CYS A 680 -11.39 31.97 13.63
CA CYS A 680 -12.76 32.34 14.04
C CYS A 680 -13.34 31.48 15.16
N GLY A 681 -12.61 30.43 15.60
CA GLY A 681 -13.05 29.49 16.64
C GLY A 681 -14.14 28.49 16.19
N PHE A 682 -14.43 28.37 14.90
CA PHE A 682 -15.42 27.40 14.41
C PHE A 682 -14.93 25.96 14.64
N GLU A 683 -15.80 25.13 15.20
CA GLU A 683 -15.62 23.68 15.32
C GLU A 683 -16.76 22.97 14.60
N GLY A 684 -16.43 21.98 13.73
CA GLY A 684 -17.45 21.22 13.01
C GLY A 684 -16.99 20.72 11.64
N ASP A 685 -17.88 20.76 10.66
CA ASP A 685 -17.62 20.22 9.32
C ASP A 685 -17.20 21.32 8.33
N PHE A 686 -15.96 21.30 7.86
CA PHE A 686 -15.49 22.20 6.82
C PHE A 686 -16.06 21.76 5.47
N LYS A 687 -16.43 22.73 4.64
CA LYS A 687 -17.02 22.49 3.32
C LYS A 687 -15.94 22.11 2.30
N PRO A 688 -16.13 21.02 1.55
CA PRO A 688 -15.26 20.71 0.41
C PRO A 688 -15.49 21.75 -0.70
N THR A 689 -14.40 22.31 -1.23
CA THR A 689 -14.40 23.27 -2.32
C THR A 689 -13.28 22.95 -3.32
N LYS A 690 -13.20 23.66 -4.44
CA LYS A 690 -12.08 23.52 -5.39
C LYS A 690 -10.72 23.92 -4.80
N ARG A 691 -10.68 24.63 -3.68
CA ARG A 691 -9.45 25.02 -2.96
C ARG A 691 -9.10 24.07 -1.81
N GLY A 692 -9.85 22.98 -1.64
CA GLY A 692 -9.76 22.08 -0.50
C GLY A 692 -10.93 22.24 0.46
N PHE A 693 -10.69 22.10 1.76
CA PHE A 693 -11.72 22.24 2.80
C PHE A 693 -11.70 23.64 3.40
N GLU A 694 -12.84 24.31 3.40
CA GLU A 694 -12.98 25.70 3.88
C GLU A 694 -13.86 25.81 5.11
N CYS A 695 -13.47 26.65 6.04
CA CYS A 695 -14.30 26.98 7.19
C CYS A 695 -15.61 27.62 6.74
N PRO A 696 -16.78 27.07 7.11
CA PRO A 696 -18.07 27.60 6.67
C PRO A 696 -18.41 28.98 7.24
N GLN A 697 -17.71 29.40 8.34
CA GLN A 697 -17.96 30.67 9.01
C GLN A 697 -17.14 31.82 8.42
N CYS A 698 -15.84 31.62 8.14
CA CYS A 698 -14.95 32.71 7.69
C CYS A 698 -14.27 32.45 6.35
N GLY A 699 -14.45 31.26 5.74
CA GLY A 699 -13.82 30.91 4.46
C GLY A 699 -12.33 30.57 4.58
N ASN A 700 -11.77 30.49 5.81
CA ASN A 700 -10.38 30.13 6.01
C ASN A 700 -10.08 28.71 5.54
N HIS A 701 -8.96 28.52 4.85
CA HIS A 701 -8.49 27.23 4.30
C HIS A 701 -6.97 27.05 4.46
N ASP A 702 -6.30 27.96 5.18
CA ASP A 702 -4.85 27.86 5.42
C ASP A 702 -4.55 26.72 6.41
N PRO A 703 -3.76 25.70 6.03
CA PRO A 703 -3.40 24.60 6.91
C PRO A 703 -2.62 25.00 8.16
N LYS A 704 -2.09 26.22 8.21
CA LYS A 704 -1.41 26.75 9.40
C LYS A 704 -2.39 27.21 10.47
N SER A 705 -3.55 27.73 10.07
CA SER A 705 -4.59 28.28 10.95
C SER A 705 -5.88 27.45 10.94
N CYS A 706 -5.87 26.27 10.31
CA CYS A 706 -6.95 25.29 10.35
C CYS A 706 -6.43 23.91 10.72
N ASP A 707 -7.23 23.15 11.47
CA ASP A 707 -7.01 21.71 11.70
C ASP A 707 -8.16 20.94 11.04
N VAL A 708 -7.92 20.46 9.81
CA VAL A 708 -8.90 19.68 9.06
C VAL A 708 -8.56 18.21 9.17
N VAL A 709 -9.40 17.46 9.87
CA VAL A 709 -9.16 16.04 10.14
C VAL A 709 -10.28 15.21 9.51
N LYS A 710 -9.90 14.35 8.57
CA LYS A 710 -10.82 13.45 7.87
C LYS A 710 -10.35 11.99 8.00
N ARG A 711 -11.30 11.07 8.07
CA ARG A 711 -10.97 9.65 7.97
C ARG A 711 -10.70 9.33 6.51
N THR A 712 -9.47 8.88 6.21
CA THR A 712 -9.06 8.53 4.85
C THR A 712 -9.30 7.06 4.53
N CYS A 713 -9.01 6.20 5.51
CA CYS A 713 -9.24 4.76 5.44
C CYS A 713 -9.35 4.20 6.87
N GLY A 714 -8.48 3.32 7.30
CA GLY A 714 -8.43 2.84 8.69
C GLY A 714 -7.81 3.84 9.68
N TYR A 715 -7.32 4.98 9.24
CA TYR A 715 -6.74 6.05 10.06
C TYR A 715 -7.17 7.44 9.58
N LEU A 716 -6.86 8.43 10.39
CA LEU A 716 -7.16 9.83 10.12
C LEU A 716 -6.07 10.48 9.26
N GLY A 717 -6.42 11.53 8.54
CA GLY A 717 -5.49 12.36 7.79
C GLY A 717 -5.91 13.81 7.77
N ASN A 718 -4.96 14.69 7.52
CA ASN A 718 -5.22 16.12 7.28
C ASN A 718 -5.04 16.41 5.77
N PRO A 719 -6.13 16.51 5.00
CA PRO A 719 -6.06 16.66 3.55
C PRO A 719 -5.50 18.01 3.10
N GLN A 720 -5.45 19.01 3.97
CA GLN A 720 -4.85 20.32 3.65
C GLN A 720 -3.33 20.35 3.88
N ALA A 721 -2.87 19.64 4.91
CA ALA A 721 -1.44 19.53 5.21
C ALA A 721 -0.74 18.46 4.39
N ARG A 722 -1.49 17.43 3.96
CA ARG A 722 -0.97 16.28 3.21
C ARG A 722 -1.91 15.97 2.05
N PRO A 723 -1.53 16.28 0.82
CA PRO A 723 -2.38 16.09 -0.36
C PRO A 723 -2.80 14.63 -0.52
N MET A 724 -4.02 14.43 -1.02
CA MET A 724 -4.60 13.13 -1.33
C MET A 724 -4.88 13.04 -2.83
N VAL A 725 -5.01 11.82 -3.36
CA VAL A 725 -5.46 11.58 -4.75
C VAL A 725 -6.87 12.14 -4.96
N HIS A 726 -7.18 12.52 -6.20
CA HIS A 726 -8.44 13.16 -6.56
C HIS A 726 -9.68 12.36 -6.12
N GLY A 727 -9.75 11.08 -6.47
CA GLY A 727 -10.89 10.24 -6.11
C GLY A 727 -11.13 10.10 -4.61
N ARG A 728 -10.10 10.32 -3.77
CA ARG A 728 -10.28 10.35 -2.32
C ARG A 728 -10.94 11.65 -1.86
N HIS A 729 -10.61 12.78 -2.48
CA HIS A 729 -11.32 14.05 -2.23
C HIS A 729 -12.79 13.94 -2.61
N GLU A 730 -13.09 13.38 -3.78
CA GLU A 730 -14.46 13.19 -4.27
C GLU A 730 -15.26 12.25 -3.37
N GLU A 731 -14.64 11.16 -2.90
CA GLU A 731 -15.31 10.24 -1.95
C GLU A 731 -15.66 10.92 -0.63
N ILE A 732 -14.72 11.68 -0.03
CA ILE A 732 -14.98 12.41 1.21
C ILE A 732 -16.03 13.51 1.00
N ALA A 733 -16.00 14.21 -0.13
CA ALA A 733 -16.97 15.25 -0.47
C ALA A 733 -18.40 14.69 -0.68
N SER A 734 -18.48 13.42 -1.12
CA SER A 734 -19.74 12.74 -1.42
C SER A 734 -20.40 12.09 -0.20
N ARG A 735 -19.73 12.05 0.96
CA ARG A 735 -20.24 11.37 2.16
C ARG A 735 -21.51 12.01 2.70
N VAL A 736 -22.54 11.19 2.90
CA VAL A 736 -23.80 11.60 3.53
C VAL A 736 -23.79 11.18 5.00
N LYS A 737 -24.31 12.03 5.88
CA LYS A 737 -24.37 11.75 7.31
C LYS A 737 -25.50 10.78 7.65
N HIS A 738 -25.19 9.77 8.46
CA HIS A 738 -26.10 8.72 8.89
C HIS A 738 -26.69 9.10 10.25
N MET A 739 -27.85 9.72 10.31
CA MET A 739 -28.66 9.86 11.55
C MET A 739 -30.01 10.50 11.25
#